data_bd2e2f349943e5bd871e85b68e9de712
#
_entry.id   bd2e2f349943e5bd871e85b68e9de712
#
_cell.length_a   1.000
_cell.length_b   1.000
_cell.length_c   1.000
_cell.angle_alpha   90.00
_cell.angle_beta   90.00
_cell.angle_gamma   90.00
#
_symmetry.space_group_name_H-M   'P 1'
#
loop_
_entity.id
_entity.type
_entity.pdbx_description
1 polymer ?
#
loop_
_entity_poly.entity_id
_entity_poly.type
_entity_poly.pdbx_seq_one_letter_code
_entity_poly.pdbx_strand_id
1 'polypeptide(L)'
;MLNFMSTLDSKIPEGPIADKWTKYKDHINLVNPANKRNIDVIVVGTGLAGGSAAATLAELGYNVKAFAYQDSPRRAHSIAAQGGINAAKNYMGDGDSNYRLFYDTVKGGDYRAREANVYRLAEVSGNIIDQCVAQGVPFARDYGGLLDNRSFGGVLVSRTFYAKGQTGQQLLLGCYSAMNRQIARGKIDMYNRHEMLDVVIVDGKARGIIARNLVTGEIERHSAHAVVIASGGYGNVYFLSTNAMGSNATAAWKIHKKGAYFANPCFTQIHPTCIPRSGDYQSKLTLMSESLRNDGRIWVPKKMEDAVAIREKRKRPTEIPEEDRDYYLERRYPAFGNLVPRDVASRAAKERCDAGYGVNETGEAVYLDFASAIDRYGKEQCKIHGVEPTKEEVTKRGEKIVEAKYGNLFQMYEKIVAENPYKTPMMIYPATHYTMGGIWVDYNLMTTIPGCYAIGEANFSDHGANRLGASALMQGLADGYFVLPYTIGDYLAADIRTGKIPTDTPEFDEAERIVKERLAYFINNKGTHSVDYFHKKLGKVMWDKVGMARNAEGLKEAIKEIREIREDFWKNVKVPGELTGMNVELEKAGRVADFLELGELFAKDALERNESCGGHFREEYQTPDGEALRDDVNYAYVAAWQYTGNPNEVVNTYNPSEEIMHKEALEFKDIELKQRSYK
;
A
#
# COMPACT_ATOMS: atom_id res chain seq x y z
N MET A 1 -19.03 -1.41 -35.11
CA MET A 1 -19.63 -2.29 -34.09
C MET A 1 -19.00 -1.91 -32.77
N LEU A 2 -19.74 -1.24 -31.89
CA LEU A 2 -19.32 -1.00 -30.50
C LEU A 2 -19.26 -2.37 -29.83
N ASN A 3 -18.05 -2.85 -29.57
CA ASN A 3 -17.88 -4.00 -28.68
C ASN A 3 -18.45 -3.60 -27.33
N PHE A 4 -19.59 -4.16 -26.95
CA PHE A 4 -20.08 -4.14 -25.60
C PHE A 4 -19.04 -4.86 -24.74
N MET A 5 -18.11 -4.11 -24.12
CA MET A 5 -17.27 -4.66 -23.07
C MET A 5 -18.19 -5.07 -21.92
N SER A 6 -18.07 -6.31 -21.47
CA SER A 6 -18.86 -6.79 -20.34
C SER A 6 -18.55 -5.96 -19.10
N THR A 7 -19.57 -5.38 -18.51
CA THR A 7 -19.44 -4.69 -17.21
C THR A 7 -19.39 -5.76 -16.11
N LEU A 8 -18.41 -5.65 -15.20
CA LEU A 8 -18.33 -6.52 -14.03
C LEU A 8 -19.48 -6.24 -13.06
N ASP A 9 -20.02 -7.29 -12.46
CA ASP A 9 -21.00 -7.16 -11.39
C ASP A 9 -20.30 -7.07 -10.02
N SER A 10 -20.26 -5.88 -9.47
CA SER A 10 -19.71 -5.60 -8.15
C SER A 10 -20.61 -6.05 -6.99
N LYS A 11 -21.81 -6.53 -7.25
CA LYS A 11 -22.81 -6.99 -6.26
C LYS A 11 -23.10 -5.98 -5.16
N ILE A 12 -23.10 -4.70 -5.52
CA ILE A 12 -23.45 -3.61 -4.60
C ILE A 12 -24.94 -3.66 -4.29
N PRO A 13 -25.36 -3.69 -3.01
CA PRO A 13 -26.78 -3.67 -2.65
C PRO A 13 -27.48 -2.41 -3.19
N GLU A 14 -28.76 -2.54 -3.53
CA GLU A 14 -29.60 -1.42 -3.95
C GLU A 14 -29.97 -0.48 -2.78
N GLY A 15 -30.44 0.72 -3.11
CA GLY A 15 -30.95 1.69 -2.16
C GLY A 15 -29.97 2.80 -1.79
N PRO A 16 -30.33 3.67 -0.83
CA PRO A 16 -29.48 4.76 -0.37
C PRO A 16 -28.14 4.28 0.14
N ILE A 17 -27.07 5.06 -0.11
CA ILE A 17 -25.71 4.68 0.24
C ILE A 17 -25.53 4.41 1.74
N ALA A 18 -26.19 5.19 2.59
CA ALA A 18 -26.11 5.07 4.04
C ALA A 18 -26.77 3.78 4.60
N ASP A 19 -27.65 3.14 3.82
CA ASP A 19 -28.38 1.95 4.26
C ASP A 19 -27.79 0.65 3.71
N LYS A 20 -26.93 0.73 2.71
CA LYS A 20 -26.45 -0.45 1.94
C LYS A 20 -25.83 -1.52 2.82
N TRP A 21 -24.94 -1.13 3.75
CA TRP A 21 -24.25 -2.09 4.61
C TRP A 21 -25.17 -2.71 5.66
N THR A 22 -26.07 -1.93 6.24
CA THR A 22 -27.09 -2.44 7.18
C THR A 22 -28.02 -3.41 6.48
N LYS A 23 -28.57 -3.04 5.32
CA LYS A 23 -29.42 -3.94 4.52
C LYS A 23 -28.69 -5.22 4.09
N TYR A 24 -27.43 -5.13 3.73
CA TYR A 24 -26.62 -6.30 3.43
C TYR A 24 -26.57 -7.26 4.61
N LYS A 25 -26.25 -6.77 5.81
CA LYS A 25 -26.18 -7.59 7.03
C LYS A 25 -27.51 -8.23 7.43
N ASP A 26 -28.64 -7.58 7.12
CA ASP A 26 -29.97 -8.09 7.44
C ASP A 26 -30.38 -9.27 6.53
N HIS A 27 -29.72 -9.46 5.39
CA HIS A 27 -30.11 -10.45 4.38
C HIS A 27 -29.11 -11.59 4.20
N ILE A 28 -27.97 -11.57 4.89
CA ILE A 28 -26.97 -12.64 4.78
C ILE A 28 -27.39 -13.92 5.50
N ASN A 29 -26.92 -15.05 4.98
CA ASN A 29 -27.03 -16.32 5.66
C ASN A 29 -26.00 -16.42 6.79
N LEU A 30 -26.39 -16.97 7.91
CA LEU A 30 -25.52 -17.17 9.06
C LEU A 30 -25.13 -18.64 9.21
N VAL A 31 -23.86 -18.89 9.46
CA VAL A 31 -23.39 -20.22 9.82
C VAL A 31 -23.58 -20.43 11.31
N ASN A 32 -24.30 -21.48 11.69
CA ASN A 32 -24.47 -21.84 13.09
C ASN A 32 -23.09 -22.15 13.73
N PRO A 33 -22.80 -21.71 14.96
CA PRO A 33 -21.55 -22.01 15.66
C PRO A 33 -21.15 -23.48 15.68
N ALA A 34 -22.14 -24.41 15.75
CA ALA A 34 -21.88 -25.83 15.70
C ALA A 34 -21.28 -26.29 14.35
N ASN A 35 -21.58 -25.61 13.25
CA ASN A 35 -21.05 -25.92 11.94
C ASN A 35 -19.70 -25.24 11.68
N LYS A 36 -19.47 -24.05 12.25
CA LYS A 36 -18.21 -23.29 12.04
C LYS A 36 -16.98 -24.11 12.43
N ARG A 37 -17.04 -24.91 13.46
CA ARG A 37 -15.94 -25.78 13.91
C ARG A 37 -15.51 -26.84 12.88
N ASN A 38 -16.32 -27.11 11.86
CA ASN A 38 -16.01 -28.06 10.80
C ASN A 38 -15.54 -27.37 9.51
N ILE A 39 -15.40 -26.04 9.52
CA ILE A 39 -15.05 -25.24 8.37
C ILE A 39 -13.64 -24.69 8.56
N ASP A 40 -12.78 -24.96 7.59
CA ASP A 40 -11.40 -24.49 7.55
C ASP A 40 -11.30 -23.27 6.61
N VAL A 41 -10.55 -22.25 7.03
CA VAL A 41 -10.25 -21.08 6.24
C VAL A 41 -8.73 -20.85 6.22
N ILE A 42 -8.17 -20.64 5.03
CA ILE A 42 -6.78 -20.24 4.85
C ILE A 42 -6.70 -18.72 4.78
N VAL A 43 -5.75 -18.12 5.52
CA VAL A 43 -5.42 -16.70 5.46
C VAL A 43 -3.94 -16.55 5.10
N VAL A 44 -3.65 -15.97 3.93
CA VAL A 44 -2.30 -15.75 3.42
C VAL A 44 -1.88 -14.31 3.67
N GLY A 45 -0.94 -14.12 4.58
CA GLY A 45 -0.49 -12.82 5.06
C GLY A 45 -1.02 -12.50 6.46
N THR A 46 -0.17 -11.93 7.30
CA THR A 46 -0.45 -11.64 8.72
C THR A 46 -0.21 -10.18 9.09
N GLY A 47 -0.33 -9.28 8.11
CA GLY A 47 -0.42 -7.84 8.36
C GLY A 47 -1.75 -7.48 9.05
N LEU A 48 -2.08 -6.20 9.11
CA LEU A 48 -3.31 -5.75 9.78
C LEU A 48 -4.56 -6.42 9.22
N ALA A 49 -4.68 -6.53 7.89
CA ALA A 49 -5.84 -7.17 7.26
C ALA A 49 -5.91 -8.67 7.57
N GLY A 50 -4.83 -9.41 7.33
CA GLY A 50 -4.81 -10.86 7.54
C GLY A 50 -4.84 -11.24 9.02
N GLY A 51 -4.11 -10.52 9.87
CA GLY A 51 -4.09 -10.77 11.31
C GLY A 51 -5.44 -10.51 11.98
N SER A 52 -6.12 -9.41 11.60
CA SER A 52 -7.48 -9.12 12.09
C SER A 52 -8.50 -10.13 11.58
N ALA A 53 -8.42 -10.52 10.31
CA ALA A 53 -9.30 -11.56 9.74
C ALA A 53 -9.10 -12.91 10.42
N ALA A 54 -7.85 -13.38 10.56
CA ALA A 54 -7.54 -14.64 11.21
C ALA A 54 -8.03 -14.68 12.66
N ALA A 55 -7.75 -13.61 13.43
CA ALA A 55 -8.20 -13.51 14.81
C ALA A 55 -9.73 -13.58 14.93
N THR A 56 -10.44 -12.80 14.11
CA THR A 56 -11.91 -12.71 14.16
C THR A 56 -12.57 -14.01 13.71
N LEU A 57 -12.12 -14.59 12.60
CA LEU A 57 -12.68 -15.85 12.10
C LEU A 57 -12.49 -16.99 13.12
N ALA A 58 -11.32 -17.08 13.74
CA ALA A 58 -11.05 -18.06 14.78
C ALA A 58 -11.90 -17.81 16.04
N GLU A 59 -12.08 -16.56 16.45
CA GLU A 59 -12.94 -16.18 17.58
C GLU A 59 -14.41 -16.52 17.32
N LEU A 60 -14.88 -16.40 16.07
CA LEU A 60 -16.21 -16.81 15.65
C LEU A 60 -16.42 -18.35 15.58
N GLY A 61 -15.33 -19.12 15.67
CA GLY A 61 -15.38 -20.59 15.78
C GLY A 61 -14.86 -21.37 14.57
N TYR A 62 -14.46 -20.70 13.48
CA TYR A 62 -13.80 -21.35 12.34
C TYR A 62 -12.42 -21.86 12.71
N ASN A 63 -11.93 -22.88 12.00
CA ASN A 63 -10.53 -23.28 12.06
C ASN A 63 -9.73 -22.47 11.03
N VAL A 64 -8.65 -21.84 11.43
CA VAL A 64 -7.88 -20.96 10.56
C VAL A 64 -6.46 -21.48 10.40
N LYS A 65 -5.99 -21.54 9.15
CA LYS A 65 -4.58 -21.75 8.81
C LYS A 65 -4.01 -20.42 8.33
N ALA A 66 -3.12 -19.81 9.13
CA ALA A 66 -2.54 -18.51 8.85
C ALA A 66 -1.08 -18.63 8.40
N PHE A 67 -0.76 -18.03 7.25
CA PHE A 67 0.57 -18.13 6.62
C PHE A 67 1.29 -16.79 6.66
N ALA A 68 2.50 -16.78 7.24
CA ALA A 68 3.37 -15.63 7.25
C ALA A 68 4.66 -15.93 6.46
N TYR A 69 4.98 -15.07 5.51
CA TYR A 69 6.27 -15.11 4.81
C TYR A 69 7.44 -14.86 5.76
N GLN A 70 7.26 -13.99 6.73
CA GLN A 70 8.25 -13.66 7.75
C GLN A 70 8.33 -14.72 8.85
N ASP A 71 9.38 -14.65 9.67
CA ASP A 71 9.61 -15.52 10.83
C ASP A 71 8.63 -15.28 12.00
N SER A 72 7.86 -14.20 11.94
CA SER A 72 6.83 -13.86 12.90
C SER A 72 5.69 -13.08 12.24
N PRO A 73 4.42 -13.35 12.58
CA PRO A 73 3.28 -12.60 12.05
C PRO A 73 3.35 -11.09 12.34
N ARG A 74 4.02 -10.67 13.40
CA ARG A 74 4.20 -9.25 13.78
C ARG A 74 5.26 -8.51 12.96
N ARG A 75 5.89 -9.14 11.97
CA ARG A 75 6.91 -8.52 11.09
C ARG A 75 6.38 -8.13 9.72
N ALA A 76 5.06 -8.06 9.57
CA ALA A 76 4.43 -7.59 8.35
C ALA A 76 4.72 -6.09 8.09
N HIS A 77 4.58 -5.65 6.84
CA HIS A 77 4.84 -4.26 6.44
C HIS A 77 4.06 -3.22 7.26
N SER A 78 2.87 -3.55 7.76
CA SER A 78 2.05 -2.67 8.62
C SER A 78 2.81 -2.07 9.80
N ILE A 79 3.85 -2.76 10.31
CA ILE A 79 4.71 -2.26 11.41
C ILE A 79 5.42 -0.94 11.04
N ALA A 80 5.66 -0.68 9.77
CA ALA A 80 6.40 0.49 9.30
C ALA A 80 5.56 1.77 9.22
N ALA A 81 4.22 1.67 9.34
CA ALA A 81 3.35 2.83 9.26
C ALA A 81 3.44 3.69 10.53
N GLN A 82 3.66 5.00 10.36
CA GLN A 82 4.00 5.91 11.47
C GLN A 82 2.90 6.94 11.76
N GLY A 83 2.21 7.41 10.70
CA GLY A 83 1.42 8.64 10.73
C GLY A 83 0.18 8.58 11.60
N GLY A 84 -0.65 7.56 11.46
CA GLY A 84 -1.92 7.45 12.17
C GLY A 84 -2.94 6.61 11.42
N ILE A 85 -4.16 6.58 11.95
CA ILE A 85 -5.33 5.92 11.37
C ILE A 85 -6.53 6.85 11.43
N ASN A 86 -7.24 6.98 10.30
CA ASN A 86 -8.44 7.82 10.22
C ASN A 86 -9.67 7.13 10.80
N ALA A 87 -10.53 7.93 11.44
CA ALA A 87 -11.89 7.52 11.81
C ALA A 87 -12.80 8.72 11.99
N ALA A 88 -14.05 8.60 11.55
CA ALA A 88 -15.05 9.68 11.59
C ALA A 88 -15.72 9.75 12.97
N LYS A 89 -14.99 10.17 14.01
CA LYS A 89 -15.50 10.28 15.39
C LYS A 89 -15.87 11.72 15.82
N ASN A 90 -15.46 12.72 15.06
CA ASN A 90 -15.75 14.14 15.34
C ASN A 90 -15.40 14.59 16.77
N TYR A 91 -14.33 14.12 17.36
CA TYR A 91 -13.97 14.44 18.75
C TYR A 91 -13.60 15.90 18.96
N MET A 92 -13.10 16.59 17.94
CA MET A 92 -12.78 18.02 18.00
C MET A 92 -13.97 18.93 17.70
N GLY A 93 -15.11 18.38 17.28
CA GLY A 93 -16.28 19.17 16.92
C GLY A 93 -16.11 20.05 15.67
N ASP A 94 -15.19 19.69 14.80
CA ASP A 94 -14.82 20.42 13.57
C ASP A 94 -15.65 20.01 12.33
N GLY A 95 -16.77 19.30 12.56
CA GLY A 95 -17.75 18.95 11.53
C GLY A 95 -17.39 17.68 10.76
N ASP A 96 -16.61 16.77 11.35
CA ASP A 96 -16.38 15.46 10.75
C ASP A 96 -17.60 14.53 10.87
N SER A 97 -17.74 13.62 9.92
CA SER A 97 -18.82 12.63 9.85
C SER A 97 -18.46 11.49 8.91
N ASN A 98 -19.23 10.39 8.94
CA ASN A 98 -19.10 9.31 7.98
C ASN A 98 -19.21 9.81 6.53
N TYR A 99 -20.18 10.69 6.26
CA TYR A 99 -20.36 11.28 4.93
C TYR A 99 -19.16 12.15 4.54
N ARG A 100 -18.61 12.93 5.46
CA ARG A 100 -17.44 13.77 5.17
C ARG A 100 -16.19 12.93 4.92
N LEU A 101 -15.94 11.88 5.69
CA LEU A 101 -14.85 10.96 5.45
C LEU A 101 -15.00 10.25 4.09
N PHE A 102 -16.22 9.81 3.77
CA PHE A 102 -16.57 9.26 2.47
C PHE A 102 -16.27 10.24 1.33
N TYR A 103 -16.82 11.46 1.42
CA TYR A 103 -16.63 12.50 0.41
C TYR A 103 -15.14 12.83 0.18
N ASP A 104 -14.40 13.07 1.27
CA ASP A 104 -12.99 13.39 1.21
C ASP A 104 -12.17 12.24 0.57
N THR A 105 -12.54 10.99 0.86
CA THR A 105 -11.86 9.81 0.32
C THR A 105 -12.13 9.65 -1.18
N VAL A 106 -13.37 9.77 -1.62
CA VAL A 106 -13.73 9.64 -3.05
C VAL A 106 -13.14 10.79 -3.84
N LYS A 107 -13.29 12.04 -3.37
CA LYS A 107 -12.70 13.21 -4.02
C LYS A 107 -11.17 13.17 -4.02
N GLY A 108 -10.55 12.80 -2.90
CA GLY A 108 -9.10 12.65 -2.78
C GLY A 108 -8.54 11.58 -3.71
N GLY A 109 -9.32 10.54 -4.01
CA GLY A 109 -9.03 9.48 -4.96
C GLY A 109 -9.42 9.77 -6.41
N ASP A 110 -9.72 11.04 -6.73
CA ASP A 110 -10.12 11.48 -8.07
C ASP A 110 -11.31 10.71 -8.66
N TYR A 111 -12.28 10.37 -7.81
CA TYR A 111 -13.52 9.70 -8.26
C TYR A 111 -13.23 8.41 -9.06
N ARG A 112 -12.29 7.60 -8.60
CA ARG A 112 -11.94 6.30 -9.20
C ARG A 112 -12.12 5.13 -8.24
N ALA A 113 -12.91 5.36 -7.15
CA ALA A 113 -13.30 4.35 -6.18
C ALA A 113 -14.81 4.07 -6.27
N ARG A 114 -15.25 2.90 -5.83
CA ARG A 114 -16.67 2.59 -5.66
C ARG A 114 -17.24 3.33 -4.46
N GLU A 115 -18.25 4.16 -4.66
CA GLU A 115 -18.89 4.92 -3.58
C GLU A 115 -19.37 4.03 -2.42
N ALA A 116 -20.05 2.94 -2.73
CA ALA A 116 -20.61 2.04 -1.73
C ALA A 116 -19.55 1.42 -0.81
N ASN A 117 -18.42 1.01 -1.36
CA ASN A 117 -17.31 0.45 -0.59
C ASN A 117 -16.67 1.53 0.32
N VAL A 118 -16.47 2.73 -0.22
CA VAL A 118 -15.89 3.86 0.54
C VAL A 118 -16.83 4.30 1.67
N TYR A 119 -18.13 4.34 1.41
CA TYR A 119 -19.09 4.70 2.46
C TYR A 119 -19.11 3.66 3.59
N ARG A 120 -19.12 2.37 3.25
CA ARG A 120 -19.00 1.28 4.22
C ARG A 120 -17.73 1.40 5.06
N LEU A 121 -16.59 1.72 4.42
CA LEU A 121 -15.32 1.94 5.10
C LEU A 121 -15.41 3.10 6.10
N ALA A 122 -16.03 4.22 5.70
CA ALA A 122 -16.24 5.36 6.58
C ALA A 122 -17.17 5.01 7.76
N GLU A 123 -18.24 4.26 7.49
CA GLU A 123 -19.23 3.84 8.51
C GLU A 123 -18.60 2.99 9.63
N VAL A 124 -17.74 2.02 9.27
CA VAL A 124 -17.10 1.13 10.27
C VAL A 124 -15.86 1.76 10.91
N SER A 125 -15.38 2.89 10.44
CA SER A 125 -14.11 3.49 10.89
C SER A 125 -14.09 3.79 12.40
N GLY A 126 -15.18 4.28 12.94
CA GLY A 126 -15.31 4.54 14.38
C GLY A 126 -15.16 3.28 15.23
N ASN A 127 -15.76 2.18 14.78
CA ASN A 127 -15.70 0.89 15.47
C ASN A 127 -14.29 0.31 15.49
N ILE A 128 -13.49 0.59 14.46
CA ILE A 128 -12.07 0.16 14.41
C ILE A 128 -11.29 0.76 15.58
N ILE A 129 -11.45 2.06 15.84
CA ILE A 129 -10.76 2.73 16.95
C ILE A 129 -11.18 2.13 18.28
N ASP A 130 -12.47 1.90 18.48
CA ASP A 130 -13.00 1.31 19.72
C ASP A 130 -12.44 -0.11 19.94
N GLN A 131 -12.39 -0.92 18.88
CA GLN A 131 -11.78 -2.25 18.91
C GLN A 131 -10.29 -2.18 19.28
N CYS A 132 -9.53 -1.26 18.67
CA CYS A 132 -8.11 -1.11 18.93
C CYS A 132 -7.85 -0.62 20.36
N VAL A 133 -8.66 0.29 20.88
CA VAL A 133 -8.58 0.72 22.32
C VAL A 133 -8.86 -0.45 23.25
N ALA A 134 -9.87 -1.25 22.96
CA ALA A 134 -10.20 -2.45 23.75
C ALA A 134 -9.08 -3.50 23.71
N GLN A 135 -8.29 -3.55 22.63
CA GLN A 135 -7.10 -4.41 22.51
C GLN A 135 -5.85 -3.83 23.18
N GLY A 136 -5.94 -2.64 23.78
CA GLY A 136 -4.83 -2.01 24.50
C GLY A 136 -3.88 -1.19 23.63
N VAL A 137 -4.29 -0.78 22.43
CA VAL A 137 -3.47 0.12 21.58
C VAL A 137 -3.31 1.48 22.28
N PRO A 138 -2.07 1.94 22.55
CA PRO A 138 -1.80 3.13 23.33
C PRO A 138 -1.86 4.39 22.44
N PHE A 139 -3.05 4.74 21.97
CA PHE A 139 -3.25 6.00 21.25
C PHE A 139 -2.90 7.20 22.13
N ALA A 140 -2.40 8.25 21.50
CA ALA A 140 -2.18 9.54 22.17
C ALA A 140 -3.49 10.04 22.78
N ARG A 141 -3.37 10.71 23.93
CA ARG A 141 -4.51 11.31 24.64
C ARG A 141 -4.24 12.78 24.88
N ASP A 142 -5.32 13.55 24.94
CA ASP A 142 -5.30 14.95 25.32
C ASP A 142 -5.14 15.09 26.85
N TYR A 143 -5.13 16.33 27.33
CA TYR A 143 -5.01 16.63 28.76
C TYR A 143 -6.20 16.09 29.58
N GLY A 144 -7.39 16.02 28.97
CA GLY A 144 -8.62 15.48 29.60
C GLY A 144 -8.67 13.94 29.61
N GLY A 145 -7.68 13.26 29.01
CA GLY A 145 -7.63 11.81 28.92
C GLY A 145 -8.43 11.23 27.74
N LEU A 146 -9.04 12.04 26.91
CA LEU A 146 -9.70 11.60 25.67
C LEU A 146 -8.67 11.26 24.60
N LEU A 147 -9.05 10.45 23.62
CA LEU A 147 -8.18 10.15 22.49
C LEU A 147 -7.90 11.43 21.69
N ASP A 148 -6.62 11.74 21.55
CA ASP A 148 -6.19 12.87 20.74
C ASP A 148 -6.24 12.51 19.25
N ASN A 149 -6.64 13.48 18.42
CA ASN A 149 -6.63 13.36 16.97
C ASN A 149 -6.16 14.65 16.31
N ARG A 150 -5.75 14.53 15.06
CA ARG A 150 -5.19 15.65 14.29
C ARG A 150 -5.61 15.61 12.83
N SER A 151 -5.48 16.73 12.14
CA SER A 151 -5.51 16.76 10.68
C SER A 151 -4.27 16.08 10.10
N PHE A 152 -4.40 15.53 8.91
CA PHE A 152 -3.32 14.82 8.22
C PHE A 152 -3.36 15.13 6.72
N GLY A 153 -2.25 15.00 6.03
CA GLY A 153 -2.07 15.46 4.65
C GLY A 153 -3.26 15.22 3.72
N GLY A 154 -3.75 16.29 3.11
CA GLY A 154 -4.91 16.30 2.22
C GLY A 154 -6.27 16.44 2.89
N VAL A 155 -6.36 16.57 4.22
CA VAL A 155 -7.61 16.66 4.98
C VAL A 155 -7.53 17.82 5.99
N LEU A 156 -8.57 18.65 6.05
CA LEU A 156 -8.63 19.82 6.92
C LEU A 156 -9.27 19.56 8.29
N VAL A 157 -9.96 18.43 8.46
CA VAL A 157 -10.58 18.05 9.75
C VAL A 157 -9.69 17.12 10.55
N SER A 158 -9.85 17.16 11.88
CA SER A 158 -9.07 16.36 12.81
C SER A 158 -9.71 14.98 12.99
N ARG A 159 -9.26 13.98 12.23
CA ARG A 159 -9.78 12.60 12.27
C ARG A 159 -8.73 11.52 12.41
N THR A 160 -7.45 11.91 12.46
CA THR A 160 -6.35 10.94 12.50
C THR A 160 -5.93 10.66 13.93
N PHE A 161 -6.21 9.45 14.40
CA PHE A 161 -5.75 8.91 15.68
C PHE A 161 -4.33 8.35 15.53
N TYR A 162 -3.48 8.47 16.54
CA TYR A 162 -2.06 8.14 16.40
C TYR A 162 -1.40 7.70 17.70
N ALA A 163 -0.29 6.98 17.58
CA ALA A 163 0.59 6.56 18.66
C ALA A 163 2.02 7.09 18.39
N LYS A 164 2.19 8.40 18.31
CA LYS A 164 3.46 9.18 18.23
C LYS A 164 4.58 8.48 17.43
N GLY A 165 4.38 8.29 16.11
CA GLY A 165 5.36 7.67 15.21
C GLY A 165 5.41 6.15 15.22
N GLN A 166 4.58 5.48 16.02
CA GLN A 166 4.53 4.01 16.15
C GLN A 166 3.14 3.43 15.87
N THR A 167 2.28 4.16 15.17
CA THR A 167 0.87 3.77 15.04
C THR A 167 0.70 2.39 14.41
N GLY A 168 1.37 2.11 13.30
CA GLY A 168 1.29 0.80 12.65
C GLY A 168 1.81 -0.34 13.52
N GLN A 169 2.91 -0.11 14.23
CA GLN A 169 3.47 -1.08 15.17
C GLN A 169 2.48 -1.42 16.28
N GLN A 170 1.88 -0.42 16.91
CA GLN A 170 0.96 -0.63 18.03
C GLN A 170 -0.34 -1.30 17.59
N LEU A 171 -0.89 -0.92 16.43
CA LEU A 171 -2.05 -1.58 15.83
C LEU A 171 -1.75 -3.05 15.48
N LEU A 172 -0.59 -3.32 14.90
CA LEU A 172 -0.19 -4.69 14.55
C LEU A 172 0.00 -5.55 15.80
N LEU A 173 0.56 -5.01 16.88
CA LEU A 173 0.67 -5.70 18.16
C LEU A 173 -0.70 -6.01 18.78
N GLY A 174 -1.68 -5.12 18.63
CA GLY A 174 -3.08 -5.37 19.02
C GLY A 174 -3.68 -6.55 18.27
N CYS A 175 -3.55 -6.57 16.93
CA CYS A 175 -3.99 -7.70 16.11
C CYS A 175 -3.24 -9.00 16.46
N TYR A 176 -1.93 -8.92 16.65
CA TYR A 176 -1.10 -10.05 17.03
C TYR A 176 -1.52 -10.64 18.37
N SER A 177 -1.84 -9.81 19.36
CA SER A 177 -2.33 -10.27 20.67
C SER A 177 -3.65 -11.02 20.55
N ALA A 178 -4.59 -10.51 19.74
CA ALA A 178 -5.86 -11.18 19.45
C ALA A 178 -5.64 -12.53 18.75
N MET A 179 -4.79 -12.55 17.72
CA MET A 179 -4.41 -13.76 17.00
C MET A 179 -3.75 -14.79 17.90
N ASN A 180 -2.78 -14.36 18.70
CA ASN A 180 -2.02 -15.25 19.59
C ASN A 180 -2.92 -15.94 20.65
N ARG A 181 -3.97 -15.25 21.12
CA ARG A 181 -5.01 -15.86 21.96
C ARG A 181 -5.69 -17.03 21.26
N GLN A 182 -5.98 -16.91 19.97
CA GLN A 182 -6.63 -17.98 19.21
C GLN A 182 -5.64 -19.11 18.82
N ILE A 183 -4.37 -18.78 18.60
CA ILE A 183 -3.28 -19.77 18.45
C ILE A 183 -3.19 -20.62 19.72
N ALA A 184 -3.14 -19.98 20.90
CA ALA A 184 -3.08 -20.67 22.19
C ALA A 184 -4.30 -21.56 22.47
N ARG A 185 -5.46 -21.25 21.86
CA ARG A 185 -6.69 -22.06 21.94
C ARG A 185 -6.75 -23.18 20.89
N GLY A 186 -5.75 -23.31 20.02
CA GLY A 186 -5.72 -24.28 18.94
C GLY A 186 -6.77 -24.00 17.84
N LYS A 187 -7.17 -22.73 17.67
CA LYS A 187 -8.10 -22.29 16.62
C LYS A 187 -7.40 -21.68 15.40
N ILE A 188 -6.14 -21.32 15.55
CA ILE A 188 -5.28 -20.88 14.45
C ILE A 188 -4.04 -21.76 14.44
N ASP A 189 -3.80 -22.44 13.33
CA ASP A 189 -2.53 -23.06 13.00
C ASP A 189 -1.66 -22.01 12.31
N MET A 190 -0.53 -21.64 12.92
CA MET A 190 0.35 -20.58 12.45
C MET A 190 1.54 -21.14 11.68
N TYR A 191 1.63 -20.84 10.40
CA TYR A 191 2.72 -21.24 9.49
C TYR A 191 3.64 -20.05 9.24
N ASN A 192 4.69 -19.91 10.06
CA ASN A 192 5.74 -18.91 9.86
C ASN A 192 6.77 -19.38 8.84
N ARG A 193 7.36 -18.47 8.10
CA ARG A 193 8.33 -18.80 7.02
C ARG A 193 7.73 -19.76 6.00
N HIS A 194 6.49 -19.49 5.59
CA HIS A 194 5.82 -20.20 4.50
C HIS A 194 5.41 -19.20 3.41
N GLU A 195 5.63 -19.58 2.17
CA GLU A 195 5.22 -18.81 0.99
C GLU A 195 4.18 -19.58 0.20
N MET A 196 3.05 -18.93 -0.08
CA MET A 196 2.06 -19.45 -1.02
C MET A 196 2.60 -19.34 -2.44
N LEU A 197 2.70 -20.47 -3.15
CA LEU A 197 3.21 -20.54 -4.51
C LEU A 197 2.15 -20.84 -5.57
N ASP A 198 1.00 -21.36 -5.18
CA ASP A 198 -0.16 -21.51 -6.06
C ASP A 198 -1.47 -21.61 -5.26
N VAL A 199 -2.61 -21.35 -5.94
CA VAL A 199 -3.95 -21.62 -5.44
C VAL A 199 -4.49 -22.88 -6.13
N VAL A 200 -5.21 -23.71 -5.37
CA VAL A 200 -5.83 -24.92 -5.90
C VAL A 200 -7.33 -24.69 -6.06
N ILE A 201 -7.83 -24.85 -7.27
CA ILE A 201 -9.23 -24.67 -7.64
C ILE A 201 -9.81 -26.05 -7.96
N VAL A 202 -10.83 -26.44 -7.21
CA VAL A 202 -11.57 -27.70 -7.40
C VAL A 202 -13.04 -27.35 -7.65
N ASP A 203 -13.62 -27.89 -8.70
CA ASP A 203 -15.01 -27.61 -9.12
C ASP A 203 -15.32 -26.10 -9.23
N GLY A 204 -14.36 -25.32 -9.74
CA GLY A 204 -14.49 -23.87 -9.92
C GLY A 204 -14.42 -23.05 -8.64
N LYS A 205 -14.05 -23.62 -7.49
CA LYS A 205 -13.91 -22.94 -6.19
C LYS A 205 -12.49 -23.04 -5.68
N ALA A 206 -11.98 -21.99 -5.03
CA ALA A 206 -10.73 -22.06 -4.31
C ALA A 206 -10.87 -23.01 -3.11
N ARG A 207 -10.09 -24.09 -3.10
CA ARG A 207 -10.15 -25.15 -2.09
C ARG A 207 -8.84 -25.41 -1.37
N GLY A 208 -7.80 -24.66 -1.69
CA GLY A 208 -6.53 -24.80 -1.00
C GLY A 208 -5.41 -24.02 -1.67
N ILE A 209 -4.21 -24.23 -1.16
CA ILE A 209 -2.97 -23.66 -1.66
C ILE A 209 -1.85 -24.68 -1.69
N ILE A 210 -0.86 -24.42 -2.54
CA ILE A 210 0.47 -25.02 -2.46
C ILE A 210 1.39 -24.01 -1.80
N ALA A 211 2.04 -24.41 -0.72
CA ALA A 211 2.97 -23.57 0.01
C ALA A 211 4.36 -24.20 0.07
N ARG A 212 5.39 -23.38 0.18
CA ARG A 212 6.75 -23.81 0.46
C ARG A 212 7.12 -23.42 1.89
N ASN A 213 7.58 -24.38 2.66
CA ASN A 213 8.25 -24.14 3.92
C ASN A 213 9.64 -23.56 3.60
N LEU A 214 9.87 -22.31 3.91
CA LEU A 214 11.09 -21.58 3.55
C LEU A 214 12.32 -21.98 4.41
N VAL A 215 12.10 -22.75 5.46
CA VAL A 215 13.19 -23.28 6.32
C VAL A 215 13.67 -24.65 5.81
N THR A 216 12.73 -25.55 5.53
CA THR A 216 13.04 -26.92 5.11
C THR A 216 13.12 -27.09 3.59
N GLY A 217 12.49 -26.21 2.83
CA GLY A 217 12.33 -26.31 1.38
C GLY A 217 11.19 -27.23 0.94
N GLU A 218 10.48 -27.87 1.87
CA GLU A 218 9.37 -28.76 1.57
C GLU A 218 8.19 -28.04 0.91
N ILE A 219 7.56 -28.72 -0.04
CA ILE A 219 6.33 -28.28 -0.67
C ILE A 219 5.16 -28.97 0.02
N GLU A 220 4.22 -28.16 0.48
CA GLU A 220 3.08 -28.59 1.30
C GLU A 220 1.77 -28.27 0.62
N ARG A 221 0.78 -29.17 0.80
CA ARG A 221 -0.60 -29.00 0.34
C ARG A 221 -1.47 -28.63 1.53
N HIS A 222 -2.19 -27.53 1.43
CA HIS A 222 -3.14 -27.11 2.45
C HIS A 222 -4.52 -26.88 1.84
N SER A 223 -5.53 -27.55 2.39
CA SER A 223 -6.91 -27.40 1.94
C SER A 223 -7.74 -26.56 2.89
N ALA A 224 -8.79 -25.93 2.36
CA ALA A 224 -9.78 -25.16 3.10
C ALA A 224 -11.07 -24.97 2.29
N HIS A 225 -12.12 -24.50 2.96
CA HIS A 225 -13.40 -24.16 2.33
C HIS A 225 -13.34 -22.79 1.66
N ALA A 226 -12.46 -21.92 2.12
CA ALA A 226 -12.19 -20.60 1.51
C ALA A 226 -10.73 -20.19 1.71
N VAL A 227 -10.22 -19.35 0.80
CA VAL A 227 -8.86 -18.82 0.81
C VAL A 227 -8.92 -17.30 0.82
N VAL A 228 -8.24 -16.67 1.77
CA VAL A 228 -8.18 -15.21 1.93
C VAL A 228 -6.76 -14.73 1.65
N ILE A 229 -6.61 -13.88 0.65
CA ILE A 229 -5.33 -13.26 0.28
C ILE A 229 -5.23 -11.89 0.97
N ALA A 230 -4.23 -11.77 1.84
CA ALA A 230 -3.91 -10.55 2.60
C ALA A 230 -2.41 -10.22 2.48
N SER A 231 -1.84 -10.45 1.31
CA SER A 231 -0.41 -10.35 1.02
C SER A 231 0.15 -8.92 0.97
N GLY A 232 -0.71 -7.91 1.05
CA GLY A 232 -0.31 -6.50 0.92
C GLY A 232 -0.05 -6.09 -0.52
N GLY A 233 0.60 -4.92 -0.70
CA GLY A 233 0.85 -4.33 -1.99
C GLY A 233 2.08 -4.86 -2.72
N TYR A 234 2.27 -4.38 -3.96
CA TYR A 234 3.32 -4.83 -4.88
C TYR A 234 4.36 -3.74 -5.22
N GLY A 235 4.53 -2.74 -4.34
CA GLY A 235 5.48 -1.63 -4.57
C GLY A 235 6.93 -2.06 -4.81
N ASN A 236 7.34 -3.26 -4.37
CA ASN A 236 8.67 -3.81 -4.63
C ASN A 236 8.95 -4.14 -6.11
N VAL A 237 7.97 -4.03 -6.99
CA VAL A 237 8.19 -4.02 -8.46
C VAL A 237 9.20 -2.94 -8.86
N TYR A 238 9.23 -1.82 -8.15
CA TYR A 238 10.18 -0.71 -8.35
C TYR A 238 11.59 -0.98 -7.80
N PHE A 239 11.87 -2.15 -7.27
CA PHE A 239 13.07 -2.50 -6.52
C PHE A 239 13.23 -1.69 -5.24
N LEU A 240 13.41 -0.37 -5.35
CA LEU A 240 13.46 0.55 -4.20
C LEU A 240 12.05 1.09 -3.92
N SER A 241 11.52 0.75 -2.76
CA SER A 241 10.24 1.22 -2.25
C SER A 241 10.29 1.33 -0.72
N THR A 242 9.25 1.85 -0.12
CA THR A 242 9.11 1.85 1.35
C THR A 242 8.57 0.54 1.90
N ASN A 243 8.15 -0.40 1.03
CA ASN A 243 7.60 -1.68 1.44
C ASN A 243 8.65 -2.55 2.15
N ALA A 244 8.22 -3.41 3.05
CA ALA A 244 9.08 -4.42 3.63
C ALA A 244 9.61 -5.38 2.56
N MET A 245 10.82 -5.91 2.74
CA MET A 245 11.44 -6.84 1.80
C MET A 245 10.59 -8.09 1.54
N GLY A 246 9.82 -8.53 2.53
CA GLY A 246 8.91 -9.66 2.41
C GLY A 246 7.60 -9.36 1.68
N SER A 247 7.27 -8.08 1.42
CA SER A 247 6.09 -7.72 0.62
C SER A 247 6.33 -8.12 -0.83
N ASN A 248 5.52 -9.04 -1.33
CA ASN A 248 5.63 -9.50 -2.70
C ASN A 248 4.23 -9.74 -3.30
N ALA A 249 4.15 -9.73 -4.61
CA ALA A 249 2.90 -9.92 -5.33
C ALA A 249 2.60 -11.39 -5.64
N THR A 250 3.45 -12.35 -5.26
CA THR A 250 3.37 -13.73 -5.74
C THR A 250 2.00 -14.36 -5.48
N ALA A 251 1.48 -14.29 -4.25
CA ALA A 251 0.16 -14.85 -3.93
C ALA A 251 -0.95 -14.22 -4.78
N ALA A 252 -0.99 -12.88 -4.86
CA ALA A 252 -1.96 -12.14 -5.69
C ALA A 252 -1.79 -12.45 -7.18
N TRP A 253 -0.54 -12.53 -7.67
CA TRP A 253 -0.26 -12.83 -9.07
C TRP A 253 -0.65 -14.26 -9.45
N LYS A 254 -0.44 -15.25 -8.56
CA LYS A 254 -0.86 -16.64 -8.81
C LYS A 254 -2.37 -16.78 -8.89
N ILE A 255 -3.13 -16.13 -8.02
CA ILE A 255 -4.60 -16.17 -8.16
C ILE A 255 -5.06 -15.41 -9.42
N HIS A 256 -4.37 -14.34 -9.83
CA HIS A 256 -4.64 -13.65 -11.09
C HIS A 256 -4.46 -14.59 -12.29
N LYS A 257 -3.37 -15.31 -12.37
CA LYS A 257 -3.12 -16.31 -13.42
C LYS A 257 -4.16 -17.42 -13.44
N LYS A 258 -4.76 -17.74 -12.31
CA LYS A 258 -5.81 -18.79 -12.17
C LYS A 258 -7.24 -18.25 -12.36
N GLY A 259 -7.41 -16.97 -12.71
CA GLY A 259 -8.71 -16.41 -13.09
C GLY A 259 -9.24 -15.28 -12.20
N ALA A 260 -8.53 -14.87 -11.15
CA ALA A 260 -8.87 -13.63 -10.43
C ALA A 260 -8.48 -12.41 -11.28
N TYR A 261 -9.38 -11.45 -11.44
CA TYR A 261 -9.07 -10.25 -12.20
C TYR A 261 -8.16 -9.32 -11.38
N PHE A 262 -7.29 -8.58 -12.09
CA PHE A 262 -6.43 -7.57 -11.50
C PHE A 262 -6.92 -6.16 -11.88
N ALA A 263 -7.20 -5.33 -10.90
CA ALA A 263 -7.85 -4.03 -11.12
C ALA A 263 -6.88 -2.86 -10.95
N ASN A 264 -6.96 -1.90 -11.85
CA ASN A 264 -6.23 -0.62 -11.84
C ASN A 264 -4.75 -0.76 -11.45
N PRO A 265 -3.97 -1.69 -12.05
CA PRO A 265 -2.58 -1.95 -11.63
C PRO A 265 -1.69 -0.71 -11.69
N CYS A 266 -2.00 0.28 -12.53
CA CYS A 266 -1.22 1.51 -12.67
C CYS A 266 -1.42 2.53 -11.54
N PHE A 267 -2.36 2.32 -10.61
CA PHE A 267 -2.59 3.24 -9.50
C PHE A 267 -1.64 2.95 -8.35
N THR A 268 -0.54 3.69 -8.32
CA THR A 268 0.48 3.60 -7.26
C THR A 268 0.69 4.95 -6.62
N GLN A 269 0.70 4.98 -5.29
CA GLN A 269 0.97 6.19 -4.54
C GLN A 269 2.46 6.33 -4.26
N ILE A 270 2.97 7.52 -4.50
CA ILE A 270 4.31 7.94 -4.15
C ILE A 270 4.25 8.75 -2.86
N HIS A 271 5.14 8.46 -1.92
CA HIS A 271 5.23 9.19 -0.64
C HIS A 271 6.31 10.27 -0.71
N PRO A 272 6.00 11.53 -0.38
CA PRO A 272 6.92 12.64 -0.62
C PRO A 272 8.06 12.75 0.40
N THR A 273 7.98 12.09 1.56
CA THR A 273 8.92 12.29 2.68
C THR A 273 9.70 11.02 3.01
N CYS A 274 10.42 10.46 2.03
CA CYS A 274 11.32 9.34 2.30
C CYS A 274 12.77 9.82 2.36
N ILE A 275 13.62 9.12 3.11
CA ILE A 275 15.05 9.36 3.09
C ILE A 275 15.57 9.00 1.70
N PRO A 276 16.35 9.87 1.04
CA PRO A 276 16.87 9.63 -0.31
C PRO A 276 17.71 8.36 -0.40
N ARG A 277 17.84 7.83 -1.60
CA ARG A 277 18.74 6.70 -1.88
C ARG A 277 20.19 7.04 -1.51
N SER A 278 20.87 6.09 -0.88
CA SER A 278 22.29 6.18 -0.51
C SER A 278 23.06 4.96 -0.99
N GLY A 279 23.61 5.03 -2.22
CA GLY A 279 24.49 3.99 -2.77
C GLY A 279 23.77 2.77 -3.40
N ASP A 280 24.59 1.86 -3.95
CA ASP A 280 24.12 0.77 -4.82
C ASP A 280 23.63 -0.49 -4.08
N TYR A 281 23.94 -0.60 -2.80
CA TYR A 281 23.60 -1.77 -1.98
C TYR A 281 22.30 -1.62 -1.19
N GLN A 282 21.66 -0.46 -1.29
CA GLN A 282 20.39 -0.22 -0.63
C GLN A 282 19.26 -1.02 -1.29
N SER A 283 18.47 -1.70 -0.49
CA SER A 283 17.38 -2.58 -0.94
C SER A 283 15.99 -2.10 -0.52
N LYS A 284 15.92 -1.01 0.26
CA LYS A 284 14.69 -0.44 0.78
C LYS A 284 14.87 1.05 1.07
N LEU A 285 13.82 1.84 0.82
CA LEU A 285 13.79 3.26 1.21
C LEU A 285 13.10 3.40 2.58
N THR A 286 13.63 4.29 3.40
CA THR A 286 13.05 4.56 4.72
C THR A 286 12.03 5.67 4.64
N LEU A 287 10.80 5.34 5.03
CA LEU A 287 9.71 6.29 5.17
C LEU A 287 9.93 7.19 6.38
N MET A 288 9.80 8.49 6.20
CA MET A 288 9.61 9.46 7.27
C MET A 288 8.13 9.86 7.36
N SER A 289 7.63 10.00 8.58
CA SER A 289 6.21 10.33 8.79
C SER A 289 5.83 11.64 8.09
N GLU A 290 4.73 11.60 7.37
CA GLU A 290 4.17 12.80 6.71
C GLU A 290 3.78 13.90 7.71
N SER A 291 3.55 13.55 8.99
CA SER A 291 3.30 14.53 10.04
C SER A 291 4.42 15.56 10.22
N LEU A 292 5.62 15.26 9.77
CA LEU A 292 6.73 16.22 9.74
C LEU A 292 6.41 17.46 8.90
N ARG A 293 5.54 17.34 7.89
CA ARG A 293 5.10 18.44 7.03
C ARG A 293 4.16 19.43 7.72
N ASN A 294 3.64 19.09 8.91
CA ASN A 294 2.79 20.01 9.69
C ASN A 294 3.56 21.21 10.21
N ASP A 295 4.82 21.01 10.54
CA ASP A 295 5.70 22.07 11.09
C ASP A 295 6.97 22.30 10.25
N GLY A 296 7.39 21.29 9.48
CA GLY A 296 8.54 21.38 8.59
C GLY A 296 8.20 22.06 7.25
N ARG A 297 9.08 22.94 6.78
CA ARG A 297 8.95 23.65 5.50
C ARG A 297 9.84 23.00 4.44
N ILE A 298 9.28 22.78 3.24
CA ILE A 298 9.99 22.13 2.14
C ILE A 298 10.54 23.17 1.18
N TRP A 299 11.85 23.07 0.87
CA TRP A 299 12.52 24.03 0.00
C TRP A 299 13.70 23.43 -0.77
N VAL A 300 14.11 24.13 -1.83
CA VAL A 300 15.38 23.97 -2.55
C VAL A 300 16.04 25.34 -2.72
N PRO A 301 17.36 25.44 -3.01
CA PRO A 301 17.97 26.73 -3.34
C PRO A 301 17.30 27.36 -4.57
N LYS A 302 17.14 28.70 -4.57
CA LYS A 302 16.67 29.44 -5.76
C LYS A 302 17.71 29.48 -6.87
N LYS A 303 18.98 29.43 -6.54
CA LYS A 303 20.10 29.50 -7.47
C LYS A 303 20.64 28.08 -7.70
N MET A 304 20.82 27.73 -8.96
CA MET A 304 21.36 26.43 -9.35
C MET A 304 22.81 26.26 -8.86
N GLU A 305 23.60 27.35 -8.85
CA GLU A 305 24.96 27.31 -8.33
C GLU A 305 25.03 26.89 -6.86
N ASP A 306 24.07 27.33 -6.06
CA ASP A 306 23.96 26.90 -4.66
C ASP A 306 23.61 25.43 -4.52
N ALA A 307 22.70 24.91 -5.34
CA ALA A 307 22.39 23.50 -5.36
C ALA A 307 23.61 22.64 -5.77
N VAL A 308 24.37 23.09 -6.77
CA VAL A 308 25.62 22.44 -7.19
C VAL A 308 26.67 22.51 -6.06
N ALA A 309 26.85 23.67 -5.42
CA ALA A 309 27.79 23.81 -4.33
C ALA A 309 27.48 22.91 -3.13
N ILE A 310 26.19 22.71 -2.83
CA ILE A 310 25.75 21.77 -1.79
C ILE A 310 26.06 20.34 -2.19
N ARG A 311 25.71 19.90 -3.43
CA ARG A 311 26.03 18.56 -3.93
C ARG A 311 27.52 18.23 -3.86
N GLU A 312 28.35 19.20 -4.15
CA GLU A 312 29.81 19.08 -4.11
C GLU A 312 30.41 19.34 -2.71
N LYS A 313 29.58 19.50 -1.68
CA LYS A 313 29.97 19.71 -0.28
C LYS A 313 30.82 21.00 -0.06
N ARG A 314 30.71 21.96 -0.99
CA ARG A 314 31.38 23.28 -0.90
C ARG A 314 30.56 24.30 -0.10
N LYS A 315 29.26 24.05 0.11
CA LYS A 315 28.35 24.93 0.85
C LYS A 315 27.39 24.09 1.72
N ARG A 316 27.08 24.57 2.91
CA ARG A 316 26.10 23.90 3.80
C ARG A 316 24.70 24.47 3.58
N PRO A 317 23.63 23.72 3.80
CA PRO A 317 22.25 24.20 3.66
C PRO A 317 21.95 25.38 4.61
N THR A 318 22.56 25.41 5.79
CA THR A 318 22.42 26.50 6.77
C THR A 318 23.06 27.82 6.34
N GLU A 319 23.91 27.79 5.31
CA GLU A 319 24.56 28.99 4.73
C GLU A 319 23.71 29.62 3.60
N ILE A 320 22.58 28.99 3.23
CA ILE A 320 21.64 29.55 2.27
C ILE A 320 20.71 30.52 3.00
N PRO A 321 20.73 31.83 2.68
CA PRO A 321 19.85 32.83 3.27
C PRO A 321 18.36 32.49 3.01
N GLU A 322 17.47 32.96 3.87
CA GLU A 322 16.02 32.70 3.74
C GLU A 322 15.47 33.22 2.41
N GLU A 323 15.92 34.36 1.93
CA GLU A 323 15.54 34.97 0.65
C GLU A 323 16.00 34.17 -0.57
N ASP A 324 17.04 33.34 -0.44
CA ASP A 324 17.58 32.47 -1.50
C ASP A 324 17.00 31.03 -1.45
N ARG A 325 15.99 30.79 -0.61
CA ARG A 325 15.25 29.51 -0.53
C ARG A 325 13.97 29.56 -1.33
N ASP A 326 13.72 28.59 -2.19
CA ASP A 326 12.44 28.40 -2.89
C ASP A 326 11.55 27.44 -2.11
N TYR A 327 10.61 27.97 -1.36
CA TYR A 327 9.53 27.23 -0.72
C TYR A 327 8.43 26.93 -1.73
N TYR A 328 8.75 26.11 -2.72
CA TYR A 328 7.96 25.93 -3.94
C TYR A 328 6.54 25.43 -3.72
N LEU A 329 6.26 24.63 -2.67
CA LEU A 329 4.90 24.20 -2.33
C LEU A 329 4.06 25.35 -1.78
N GLU A 330 4.62 26.15 -0.87
CA GLU A 330 3.93 27.32 -0.30
C GLU A 330 3.64 28.36 -1.37
N ARG A 331 4.58 28.55 -2.31
CA ARG A 331 4.44 29.49 -3.42
C ARG A 331 3.40 29.05 -4.45
N ARG A 332 3.35 27.76 -4.79
CA ARG A 332 2.44 27.21 -5.81
C ARG A 332 1.05 26.97 -5.27
N TYR A 333 0.93 26.60 -4.01
CA TYR A 333 -0.30 26.12 -3.36
C TYR A 333 -0.56 26.86 -2.04
N PRO A 334 -0.85 28.17 -2.08
CA PRO A 334 -0.95 28.98 -0.85
C PRO A 334 -1.99 28.49 0.17
N ALA A 335 -3.06 27.84 -0.29
CA ALA A 335 -4.13 27.34 0.59
C ALA A 335 -3.71 26.14 1.44
N PHE A 336 -2.80 25.30 0.94
CA PHE A 336 -2.37 24.08 1.60
C PHE A 336 -0.89 24.09 1.99
N GLY A 337 -0.07 24.84 1.28
CA GLY A 337 1.37 24.91 1.50
C GLY A 337 2.03 23.53 1.48
N ASN A 338 2.75 23.21 2.54
CA ASN A 338 3.44 21.94 2.68
C ASN A 338 2.47 20.75 2.89
N LEU A 339 1.16 20.98 3.13
CA LEU A 339 0.15 19.95 3.38
C LEU A 339 -0.63 19.53 2.13
N VAL A 340 -0.22 19.95 0.93
CA VAL A 340 -0.80 19.43 -0.32
C VAL A 340 -0.77 17.89 -0.37
N PRO A 341 -1.69 17.24 -1.10
CA PRO A 341 -1.70 15.79 -1.25
C PRO A 341 -0.36 15.19 -1.71
N ARG A 342 -0.17 13.92 -1.43
CA ARG A 342 1.10 13.20 -1.69
C ARG A 342 1.52 13.23 -3.15
N ASP A 343 0.58 13.03 -4.07
CA ASP A 343 0.81 13.07 -5.51
C ASP A 343 1.33 14.44 -5.96
N VAL A 344 0.72 15.51 -5.50
CA VAL A 344 1.13 16.90 -5.79
C VAL A 344 2.52 17.20 -5.22
N ALA A 345 2.74 16.91 -3.93
CA ALA A 345 4.02 17.15 -3.27
C ALA A 345 5.17 16.35 -3.92
N SER A 346 4.91 15.10 -4.29
CA SER A 346 5.90 14.21 -4.90
C SER A 346 6.30 14.68 -6.29
N ARG A 347 5.33 15.03 -7.14
CA ARG A 347 5.61 15.57 -8.49
C ARG A 347 6.39 16.87 -8.42
N ALA A 348 6.00 17.79 -7.53
CA ALA A 348 6.69 19.07 -7.37
C ALA A 348 8.14 18.89 -6.91
N ALA A 349 8.42 17.95 -5.99
CA ALA A 349 9.78 17.64 -5.57
C ALA A 349 10.62 17.05 -6.71
N LYS A 350 10.07 16.07 -7.44
CA LYS A 350 10.75 15.47 -8.59
C LYS A 350 11.07 16.52 -9.66
N GLU A 351 10.10 17.38 -10.01
CA GLU A 351 10.30 18.46 -10.97
C GLU A 351 11.44 19.40 -10.58
N ARG A 352 11.57 19.77 -9.29
CA ARG A 352 12.70 20.59 -8.82
C ARG A 352 14.04 19.87 -8.97
N CYS A 353 14.09 18.57 -8.65
CA CYS A 353 15.28 17.75 -8.79
C CYS A 353 15.68 17.57 -10.27
N ASP A 354 14.73 17.23 -11.14
CA ASP A 354 14.96 17.09 -12.59
C ASP A 354 15.40 18.39 -13.24
N ALA A 355 14.94 19.54 -12.74
CA ALA A 355 15.40 20.87 -13.17
C ALA A 355 16.80 21.26 -12.62
N GLY A 356 17.48 20.38 -11.88
CA GLY A 356 18.84 20.59 -11.38
C GLY A 356 18.97 21.23 -9.99
N TYR A 357 17.86 21.46 -9.29
CA TYR A 357 17.86 22.08 -7.96
C TYR A 357 17.96 21.08 -6.78
N GLY A 358 18.05 19.79 -7.06
CA GLY A 358 18.22 18.76 -6.03
C GLY A 358 19.53 18.90 -5.23
N VAL A 359 19.51 18.52 -3.95
CA VAL A 359 20.53 18.92 -2.97
C VAL A 359 21.46 17.82 -2.45
N ASN A 360 21.15 16.53 -2.67
CA ASN A 360 22.09 15.44 -2.31
C ASN A 360 23.10 15.15 -3.43
N GLU A 361 24.03 14.24 -3.21
CA GLU A 361 25.07 13.88 -4.18
C GLU A 361 24.51 13.42 -5.55
N THR A 362 23.34 12.78 -5.57
CA THR A 362 22.67 12.34 -6.81
C THR A 362 21.80 13.43 -7.43
N GLY A 363 21.53 14.53 -6.75
CA GLY A 363 20.54 15.54 -7.16
C GLY A 363 19.08 15.11 -6.89
N GLU A 364 18.87 14.01 -6.18
CA GLU A 364 17.56 13.44 -5.89
C GLU A 364 17.17 13.67 -4.41
N ALA A 365 17.14 14.93 -3.99
CA ALA A 365 16.64 15.33 -2.67
C ALA A 365 16.18 16.79 -2.65
N VAL A 366 15.23 17.08 -1.76
CA VAL A 366 14.83 18.43 -1.34
C VAL A 366 14.95 18.52 0.18
N TYR A 367 14.98 19.72 0.73
CA TYR A 367 15.05 19.93 2.17
C TYR A 367 13.69 19.98 2.83
N LEU A 368 13.60 19.43 4.04
CA LEU A 368 12.51 19.58 5.00
C LEU A 368 13.10 20.19 6.27
N ASP A 369 12.76 21.45 6.56
CA ASP A 369 13.45 22.32 7.52
C ASP A 369 12.55 22.71 8.69
N PHE A 370 13.04 22.53 9.91
CA PHE A 370 12.34 22.83 11.16
C PHE A 370 12.79 24.13 11.83
N ALA A 371 13.73 24.87 11.26
CA ALA A 371 14.24 26.09 11.87
C ALA A 371 13.13 27.12 12.17
N SER A 372 12.20 27.31 11.24
CA SER A 372 11.05 28.20 11.43
C SER A 372 10.10 27.74 12.54
N ALA A 373 9.89 26.44 12.69
CA ALA A 373 9.05 25.87 13.75
C ALA A 373 9.71 26.03 15.12
N ILE A 374 11.00 25.78 15.22
CA ILE A 374 11.78 25.98 16.44
C ILE A 374 11.71 27.45 16.88
N ASP A 375 11.91 28.37 15.97
CA ASP A 375 11.84 29.82 16.26
C ASP A 375 10.44 30.22 16.73
N ARG A 376 9.40 29.82 16.00
CA ARG A 376 8.00 30.15 16.34
C ARG A 376 7.59 29.60 17.71
N TYR A 377 7.82 28.31 17.96
CA TYR A 377 7.49 27.69 19.25
C TYR A 377 8.32 28.26 20.39
N GLY A 378 9.59 28.53 20.14
CA GLY A 378 10.47 29.18 21.13
C GLY A 378 10.00 30.56 21.56
N LYS A 379 9.66 31.42 20.63
CA LYS A 379 9.07 32.75 20.89
C LYS A 379 7.76 32.68 21.66
N GLU A 380 6.88 31.74 21.27
CA GLU A 380 5.62 31.49 21.97
C GLU A 380 5.86 31.06 23.43
N GLN A 381 6.78 30.15 23.67
CA GLN A 381 7.11 29.68 25.02
C GLN A 381 7.78 30.76 25.86
N CYS A 382 8.63 31.59 25.26
CA CYS A 382 9.20 32.76 25.97
C CYS A 382 8.09 33.72 26.42
N LYS A 383 7.11 33.99 25.54
CA LYS A 383 5.96 34.83 25.87
C LYS A 383 5.10 34.23 27.00
N ILE A 384 4.77 32.94 26.93
CA ILE A 384 3.96 32.23 27.95
C ILE A 384 4.63 32.30 29.33
N HIS A 385 5.96 32.15 29.37
CA HIS A 385 6.71 32.09 30.61
C HIS A 385 7.29 33.42 31.06
N GLY A 386 7.07 34.53 30.33
CA GLY A 386 7.59 35.85 30.66
C GLY A 386 9.11 35.95 30.60
N VAL A 387 9.74 35.14 29.72
CA VAL A 387 11.21 35.12 29.53
C VAL A 387 11.60 35.97 28.32
N GLU A 388 12.70 36.72 28.43
CA GLU A 388 13.23 37.49 27.30
C GLU A 388 13.58 36.56 26.13
N PRO A 389 13.10 36.84 24.89
CA PRO A 389 13.29 35.96 23.74
C PRO A 389 14.70 36.13 23.12
N THR A 390 15.75 35.81 23.88
CA THR A 390 17.11 35.72 23.34
C THR A 390 17.19 34.54 22.37
N LYS A 391 18.11 34.56 21.43
CA LYS A 391 18.30 33.49 20.45
C LYS A 391 18.50 32.13 21.13
N GLU A 392 19.24 32.10 22.22
CA GLU A 392 19.49 30.86 22.99
C GLU A 392 18.22 30.31 23.64
N GLU A 393 17.45 31.16 24.37
CA GLU A 393 16.19 30.75 25.02
C GLU A 393 15.14 30.35 24.02
N VAL A 394 15.01 31.06 22.90
CA VAL A 394 14.08 30.71 21.81
C VAL A 394 14.44 29.34 21.23
N THR A 395 15.70 29.10 20.87
CA THR A 395 16.14 27.81 20.32
C THR A 395 15.90 26.68 21.31
N LYS A 396 16.33 26.81 22.55
CA LYS A 396 16.20 25.79 23.60
C LYS A 396 14.74 25.41 23.87
N ARG A 397 13.85 26.40 23.96
CA ARG A 397 12.43 26.16 24.20
C ARG A 397 11.70 25.61 22.99
N GLY A 398 12.06 26.09 21.79
CA GLY A 398 11.52 25.61 20.54
C GLY A 398 11.91 24.16 20.23
N GLU A 399 13.19 23.82 20.41
CA GLU A 399 13.67 22.43 20.27
C GLU A 399 12.92 21.49 21.20
N LYS A 400 12.65 21.87 22.46
CA LYS A 400 11.92 21.06 23.42
C LYS A 400 10.48 20.75 22.97
N ILE A 401 9.79 21.72 22.33
CA ILE A 401 8.44 21.49 21.79
C ILE A 401 8.49 20.59 20.56
N VAL A 402 9.45 20.83 19.65
CA VAL A 402 9.66 19.99 18.46
C VAL A 402 10.05 18.56 18.86
N GLU A 403 10.88 18.39 19.89
CA GLU A 403 11.24 17.09 20.45
C GLU A 403 10.01 16.35 21.00
N ALA A 404 9.15 17.02 21.75
CA ALA A 404 7.93 16.42 22.28
C ALA A 404 6.99 15.92 21.15
N LYS A 405 7.00 16.60 19.98
CA LYS A 405 6.19 16.23 18.80
C LYS A 405 6.85 15.18 17.92
N TYR A 406 8.14 15.29 17.64
CA TYR A 406 8.83 14.57 16.57
C TYR A 406 10.15 13.89 17.01
N GLY A 407 10.52 13.94 18.27
CA GLY A 407 11.83 13.48 18.75
C GLY A 407 12.19 12.07 18.33
N ASN A 408 11.24 11.14 18.36
CA ASN A 408 11.43 9.77 17.88
C ASN A 408 11.79 9.70 16.39
N LEU A 409 11.17 10.55 15.56
CA LEU A 409 11.41 10.61 14.13
C LEU A 409 12.78 11.25 13.83
N PHE A 410 13.14 12.30 14.56
CA PHE A 410 14.44 12.96 14.46
C PHE A 410 15.57 12.01 14.85
N GLN A 411 15.41 11.28 15.97
CA GLN A 411 16.38 10.28 16.38
C GLN A 411 16.54 9.16 15.35
N MET A 412 15.43 8.71 14.72
CA MET A 412 15.47 7.71 13.66
C MET A 412 16.25 8.24 12.44
N TYR A 413 15.98 9.48 12.02
CA TYR A 413 16.71 10.12 10.91
C TYR A 413 18.19 10.24 11.21
N GLU A 414 18.56 10.77 12.39
CA GLU A 414 19.95 10.93 12.81
C GLU A 414 20.71 9.59 12.85
N LYS A 415 20.06 8.51 13.30
CA LYS A 415 20.67 7.17 13.30
C LYS A 415 20.93 6.62 11.89
N ILE A 416 20.14 7.03 10.89
CA ILE A 416 20.27 6.54 9.51
C ILE A 416 21.22 7.41 8.69
N VAL A 417 21.11 8.74 8.83
CA VAL A 417 21.79 9.73 7.97
C VAL A 417 23.03 10.33 8.64
N ALA A 418 23.14 10.19 9.97
CA ALA A 418 24.17 10.80 10.82
C ALA A 418 24.13 12.35 10.83
N GLU A 419 22.99 12.97 10.54
CA GLU A 419 22.75 14.40 10.61
C GLU A 419 21.68 14.73 11.64
N ASN A 420 21.89 15.81 12.40
CA ASN A 420 20.97 16.25 13.45
C ASN A 420 19.89 17.19 12.89
N PRO A 421 18.61 16.78 12.83
CA PRO A 421 17.53 17.58 12.24
C PRO A 421 17.21 18.89 12.97
N TYR A 422 17.63 19.06 14.22
CA TYR A 422 17.50 20.33 14.93
C TYR A 422 18.46 21.42 14.43
N LYS A 423 19.54 21.01 13.77
CA LYS A 423 20.64 21.92 13.33
C LYS A 423 20.74 22.01 11.81
N THR A 424 20.36 20.96 11.09
CA THR A 424 20.50 20.86 9.64
C THR A 424 19.17 20.37 9.05
N PRO A 425 18.66 20.96 7.95
CA PRO A 425 17.47 20.48 7.30
C PRO A 425 17.58 19.00 6.90
N MET A 426 16.49 18.25 7.08
CA MET A 426 16.43 16.87 6.62
C MET A 426 16.40 16.83 5.10
N MET A 427 17.07 15.84 4.51
CA MET A 427 16.91 15.51 3.08
C MET A 427 15.78 14.52 2.92
N ILE A 428 14.84 14.80 2.01
CA ILE A 428 13.73 13.94 1.63
C ILE A 428 13.62 13.83 0.12
N TYR A 429 13.08 12.67 -0.35
CA TYR A 429 12.77 12.45 -1.75
C TYR A 429 11.54 11.55 -1.89
N PRO A 430 10.76 11.66 -2.98
CA PRO A 430 9.62 10.78 -3.22
C PRO A 430 10.01 9.32 -3.40
N ALA A 431 9.17 8.40 -2.91
CA ALA A 431 9.36 6.98 -3.09
C ALA A 431 8.03 6.24 -3.22
N THR A 432 8.02 5.13 -3.97
CA THR A 432 6.86 4.23 -4.05
C THR A 432 6.49 3.73 -2.67
N HIS A 433 5.20 3.83 -2.32
CA HIS A 433 4.75 3.58 -0.96
C HIS A 433 3.53 2.68 -0.85
N TYR A 434 2.47 2.91 -1.64
CA TYR A 434 1.20 2.19 -1.53
C TYR A 434 0.64 1.89 -2.91
N THR A 435 0.04 0.72 -3.08
CA THR A 435 -0.63 0.33 -4.33
C THR A 435 -2.14 0.41 -4.14
N MET A 436 -2.81 1.30 -4.89
CA MET A 436 -4.27 1.39 -4.90
C MET A 436 -4.89 0.38 -5.86
N GLY A 437 -4.15 -0.06 -6.87
CA GLY A 437 -4.49 -1.23 -7.68
C GLY A 437 -4.28 -2.54 -6.91
N GLY A 438 -4.80 -3.62 -7.43
CA GLY A 438 -4.70 -4.96 -6.83
C GLY A 438 -5.75 -5.91 -7.40
N ILE A 439 -5.98 -7.01 -6.72
CA ILE A 439 -6.99 -7.97 -7.13
C ILE A 439 -8.38 -7.33 -7.11
N TRP A 440 -9.12 -7.50 -8.19
CA TRP A 440 -10.51 -7.07 -8.24
C TRP A 440 -11.36 -7.90 -7.27
N VAL A 441 -12.21 -7.23 -6.51
CA VAL A 441 -13.17 -7.84 -5.59
C VAL A 441 -14.55 -7.21 -5.75
N ASP A 442 -15.61 -7.99 -5.50
CA ASP A 442 -16.97 -7.48 -5.41
C ASP A 442 -17.22 -6.83 -4.02
N TYR A 443 -18.46 -6.42 -3.76
CA TYR A 443 -18.84 -5.84 -2.47
C TYR A 443 -18.62 -6.79 -1.28
N ASN A 444 -18.54 -8.10 -1.54
CA ASN A 444 -18.26 -9.12 -0.54
C ASN A 444 -16.77 -9.32 -0.26
N LEU A 445 -15.87 -8.56 -0.88
CA LEU A 445 -14.42 -8.80 -0.90
C LEU A 445 -14.02 -10.12 -1.56
N MET A 446 -14.94 -10.75 -2.33
CA MET A 446 -14.66 -11.96 -3.09
C MET A 446 -14.12 -11.61 -4.47
N THR A 447 -13.11 -12.35 -4.92
CA THR A 447 -12.54 -12.22 -6.27
C THR A 447 -13.48 -12.87 -7.30
N THR A 448 -13.11 -12.85 -8.56
CA THR A 448 -13.82 -13.61 -9.60
C THR A 448 -13.67 -15.13 -9.48
N ILE A 449 -12.84 -15.62 -8.56
CA ILE A 449 -12.76 -17.03 -8.19
C ILE A 449 -13.63 -17.26 -6.96
N PRO A 450 -14.72 -18.03 -7.03
CA PRO A 450 -15.55 -18.35 -5.87
C PRO A 450 -14.74 -18.94 -4.72
N GLY A 451 -14.98 -18.45 -3.49
CA GLY A 451 -14.26 -18.88 -2.30
C GLY A 451 -12.86 -18.31 -2.14
N CYS A 452 -12.40 -17.45 -3.08
CA CYS A 452 -11.16 -16.71 -2.96
C CYS A 452 -11.45 -15.25 -2.68
N TYR A 453 -10.89 -14.73 -1.58
CA TYR A 453 -11.06 -13.36 -1.11
C TYR A 453 -9.73 -12.60 -1.18
N ALA A 454 -9.77 -11.29 -1.38
CA ALA A 454 -8.62 -10.43 -1.23
C ALA A 454 -8.97 -9.24 -0.34
N ILE A 455 -8.15 -8.98 0.70
CA ILE A 455 -8.42 -7.97 1.72
C ILE A 455 -7.22 -7.05 1.94
N GLY A 456 -7.49 -5.85 2.44
CA GLY A 456 -6.48 -4.81 2.63
C GLY A 456 -5.84 -4.39 1.30
N GLU A 457 -4.56 -4.02 1.32
CA GLU A 457 -3.83 -3.54 0.15
C GLU A 457 -3.64 -4.60 -0.96
N ALA A 458 -3.99 -5.87 -0.73
CA ALA A 458 -3.93 -6.90 -1.77
C ALA A 458 -5.05 -6.77 -2.80
N ASN A 459 -6.19 -6.17 -2.44
CA ASN A 459 -7.25 -5.84 -3.39
C ASN A 459 -7.05 -4.45 -4.01
N PHE A 460 -7.77 -4.15 -5.08
CA PHE A 460 -7.87 -2.78 -5.57
C PHE A 460 -8.60 -1.97 -4.50
N SER A 461 -7.91 -1.07 -3.87
CA SER A 461 -8.39 -0.46 -2.64
C SER A 461 -9.60 0.46 -2.85
N ASP A 462 -10.28 0.80 -1.75
CA ASP A 462 -11.38 1.77 -1.73
C ASP A 462 -10.90 3.23 -1.89
N HIS A 463 -9.66 3.44 -2.34
CA HIS A 463 -9.02 4.76 -2.36
C HIS A 463 -8.97 5.41 -3.75
N GLY A 464 -9.47 4.73 -4.78
CA GLY A 464 -9.40 5.26 -6.15
C GLY A 464 -7.98 5.44 -6.64
N ALA A 465 -7.70 6.58 -7.30
CA ALA A 465 -6.40 6.84 -7.91
C ALA A 465 -5.36 7.45 -6.95
N ASN A 466 -5.78 7.89 -5.75
CA ASN A 466 -4.88 8.42 -4.73
C ASN A 466 -5.47 8.24 -3.34
N ARG A 467 -4.69 7.69 -2.42
CA ARG A 467 -5.10 7.42 -1.06
C ARG A 467 -4.85 8.61 -0.15
N LEU A 468 -5.84 8.99 0.66
CA LEU A 468 -5.64 9.95 1.74
C LEU A 468 -4.65 9.41 2.79
N GLY A 469 -3.85 10.29 3.38
CA GLY A 469 -2.99 9.93 4.48
C GLY A 469 -3.77 9.24 5.61
N ALA A 470 -3.15 8.28 6.30
CA ALA A 470 -3.73 7.53 7.42
C ALA A 470 -4.93 6.61 7.10
N SER A 471 -5.26 6.34 5.82
CA SER A 471 -6.40 5.49 5.43
C SER A 471 -6.05 4.03 5.14
N ALA A 472 -4.78 3.68 4.89
CA ALA A 472 -4.39 2.29 4.60
C ALA A 472 -4.65 1.34 5.77
N LEU A 473 -4.28 1.76 6.97
CA LEU A 473 -4.48 0.97 8.19
C LEU A 473 -5.97 0.80 8.50
N MET A 474 -6.77 1.85 8.23
CA MET A 474 -8.22 1.83 8.37
C MET A 474 -8.84 0.77 7.46
N GLN A 475 -8.49 0.72 6.17
CA GLN A 475 -9.00 -0.28 5.25
C GLN A 475 -8.66 -1.71 5.69
N GLY A 476 -7.39 -1.98 6.03
CA GLY A 476 -6.99 -3.32 6.45
C GLY A 476 -7.77 -3.84 7.65
N LEU A 477 -8.01 -2.99 8.65
CA LEU A 477 -8.77 -3.35 9.84
C LEU A 477 -10.28 -3.40 9.58
N ALA A 478 -10.82 -2.55 8.70
CA ALA A 478 -12.20 -2.63 8.26
C ALA A 478 -12.50 -3.95 7.58
N ASP A 479 -11.68 -4.33 6.60
CA ASP A 479 -11.86 -5.58 5.86
C ASP A 479 -11.78 -6.78 6.79
N GLY A 480 -10.76 -6.84 7.65
CA GLY A 480 -10.50 -8.01 8.50
C GLY A 480 -11.47 -8.15 9.68
N TYR A 481 -11.76 -7.07 10.40
CA TYR A 481 -12.62 -7.11 11.59
C TYR A 481 -14.11 -6.96 11.30
N PHE A 482 -14.50 -6.13 10.32
CA PHE A 482 -15.89 -5.67 10.22
C PHE A 482 -16.59 -6.04 8.92
N VAL A 483 -15.88 -6.41 7.86
CA VAL A 483 -16.50 -6.75 6.57
C VAL A 483 -16.41 -8.24 6.27
N LEU A 484 -15.21 -8.80 6.16
CA LEU A 484 -14.98 -10.19 5.80
C LEU A 484 -15.74 -11.20 6.68
N PRO A 485 -15.85 -11.03 8.02
CA PRO A 485 -16.57 -11.98 8.86
C PRO A 485 -18.02 -12.18 8.46
N TYR A 486 -18.69 -11.16 7.94
CA TYR A 486 -20.05 -11.24 7.41
C TYR A 486 -20.07 -11.89 6.03
N THR A 487 -19.25 -11.39 5.11
CA THR A 487 -19.31 -11.79 3.70
C THR A 487 -18.82 -13.22 3.47
N ILE A 488 -17.77 -13.65 4.16
CA ILE A 488 -17.29 -15.03 4.11
C ILE A 488 -18.27 -16.00 4.79
N GLY A 489 -18.91 -15.54 5.87
CA GLY A 489 -19.93 -16.33 6.57
C GLY A 489 -21.13 -16.63 5.68
N ASP A 490 -21.61 -15.66 4.92
CA ASP A 490 -22.67 -15.84 3.93
C ASP A 490 -22.30 -16.88 2.87
N TYR A 491 -21.11 -16.79 2.30
CA TYR A 491 -20.59 -17.77 1.34
C TYR A 491 -20.49 -19.18 1.95
N LEU A 492 -19.91 -19.30 3.13
CA LEU A 492 -19.67 -20.58 3.80
C LEU A 492 -20.97 -21.24 4.29
N ALA A 493 -22.07 -20.49 4.41
CA ALA A 493 -23.38 -21.07 4.74
C ALA A 493 -23.85 -22.10 3.71
N ALA A 494 -23.45 -21.96 2.46
CA ALA A 494 -23.73 -22.95 1.41
C ALA A 494 -22.85 -24.22 1.53
N ASP A 495 -21.71 -24.13 2.21
CA ASP A 495 -20.72 -25.21 2.34
C ASP A 495 -20.80 -26.00 3.66
N ILE A 496 -21.81 -25.78 4.49
CA ILE A 496 -21.95 -26.44 5.82
C ILE A 496 -22.03 -27.98 5.76
N ARG A 497 -22.41 -28.52 4.61
CA ARG A 497 -22.46 -29.97 4.36
C ARG A 497 -21.24 -30.50 3.62
N THR A 498 -20.35 -29.64 3.19
CA THR A 498 -19.10 -30.04 2.56
C THR A 498 -18.16 -30.54 3.66
N GLY A 499 -17.75 -31.78 3.56
CA GLY A 499 -16.80 -32.37 4.49
C GLY A 499 -15.41 -31.77 4.37
N LYS A 500 -14.44 -32.36 5.07
CA LYS A 500 -13.03 -31.96 4.95
C LYS A 500 -12.60 -32.05 3.48
N ILE A 501 -11.99 -31.00 2.98
CA ILE A 501 -11.50 -30.95 1.59
C ILE A 501 -10.26 -31.85 1.46
N PRO A 502 -10.26 -32.87 0.58
CA PRO A 502 -9.12 -33.75 0.38
C PRO A 502 -7.99 -33.03 -0.37
N THR A 503 -6.75 -33.45 -0.15
CA THR A 503 -5.57 -32.93 -0.83
C THR A 503 -4.95 -33.91 -1.82
N ASP A 504 -5.51 -35.10 -1.95
CA ASP A 504 -5.12 -36.19 -2.84
C ASP A 504 -5.96 -36.19 -4.13
N THR A 505 -6.16 -35.02 -4.73
CA THR A 505 -6.94 -34.83 -5.95
C THR A 505 -6.04 -34.39 -7.11
N PRO A 506 -6.48 -34.65 -8.38
CA PRO A 506 -5.70 -34.26 -9.55
C PRO A 506 -5.31 -32.78 -9.61
N GLU A 507 -6.17 -31.90 -9.07
CA GLU A 507 -5.93 -30.45 -9.04
C GLU A 507 -4.77 -30.10 -8.10
N PHE A 508 -4.69 -30.76 -6.94
CA PHE A 508 -3.54 -30.61 -6.02
C PHE A 508 -2.26 -31.21 -6.61
N ASP A 509 -2.35 -32.37 -7.27
CA ASP A 509 -1.22 -33.01 -7.95
C ASP A 509 -0.62 -32.10 -9.02
N GLU A 510 -1.47 -31.52 -9.88
CA GLU A 510 -1.05 -30.64 -10.96
C GLU A 510 -0.45 -29.32 -10.42
N ALA A 511 -1.07 -28.68 -9.45
CA ALA A 511 -0.56 -27.45 -8.86
C ALA A 511 0.81 -27.67 -8.19
N GLU A 512 0.97 -28.75 -7.43
CA GLU A 512 2.24 -29.12 -6.82
C GLU A 512 3.33 -29.42 -7.86
N ARG A 513 2.99 -30.15 -8.92
CA ARG A 513 3.91 -30.47 -10.02
C ARG A 513 4.48 -29.21 -10.66
N ILE A 514 3.63 -28.24 -10.99
CA ILE A 514 4.02 -26.98 -11.62
C ILE A 514 4.95 -26.19 -10.70
N VAL A 515 4.63 -26.11 -9.40
CA VAL A 515 5.46 -25.43 -8.41
C VAL A 515 6.84 -26.08 -8.33
N LYS A 516 6.92 -27.40 -8.23
CA LYS A 516 8.18 -28.14 -8.16
C LYS A 516 9.02 -27.98 -9.43
N GLU A 517 8.41 -28.05 -10.59
CA GLU A 517 9.10 -27.85 -11.88
C GLU A 517 9.65 -26.43 -12.01
N ARG A 518 8.89 -25.43 -11.59
CA ARG A 518 9.35 -24.01 -11.61
C ARG A 518 10.55 -23.79 -10.68
N LEU A 519 10.50 -24.31 -9.47
CA LEU A 519 11.62 -24.21 -8.52
C LEU A 519 12.86 -24.95 -9.03
N ALA A 520 12.67 -26.16 -9.59
CA ALA A 520 13.74 -26.94 -10.19
C ALA A 520 14.37 -26.22 -11.39
N TYR A 521 13.59 -25.54 -12.21
CA TYR A 521 14.08 -24.74 -13.31
C TYR A 521 15.09 -23.69 -12.84
N PHE A 522 14.74 -22.91 -11.81
CA PHE A 522 15.64 -21.87 -11.29
C PHE A 522 16.96 -22.43 -10.77
N ILE A 523 16.93 -23.52 -10.03
CA ILE A 523 18.17 -24.16 -9.49
C ILE A 523 19.03 -24.75 -10.60
N ASN A 524 18.42 -25.34 -11.61
CA ASN A 524 19.14 -26.02 -12.70
C ASN A 524 19.62 -25.08 -13.81
N ASN A 525 19.09 -23.82 -13.82
CA ASN A 525 19.47 -22.85 -14.84
C ASN A 525 20.93 -22.39 -14.66
N LYS A 526 21.71 -22.46 -15.75
CA LYS A 526 23.13 -22.12 -15.77
C LYS A 526 23.40 -20.68 -16.16
N GLY A 527 22.55 -19.78 -15.69
CA GLY A 527 22.68 -18.36 -15.97
C GLY A 527 23.93 -17.72 -15.36
N THR A 528 24.16 -16.47 -15.71
CA THR A 528 25.37 -15.71 -15.34
C THR A 528 25.07 -14.52 -14.41
N HIS A 529 23.82 -14.07 -14.33
CA HIS A 529 23.43 -12.89 -13.58
C HIS A 529 22.62 -13.24 -12.33
N SER A 530 22.88 -12.51 -11.24
CA SER A 530 22.10 -12.67 -10.00
C SER A 530 20.65 -12.23 -10.18
N VAL A 531 19.78 -12.69 -9.31
CA VAL A 531 18.37 -12.26 -9.27
C VAL A 531 18.26 -10.75 -9.06
N ASP A 532 19.08 -10.18 -8.17
CA ASP A 532 19.08 -8.73 -7.88
C ASP A 532 19.50 -7.89 -9.10
N TYR A 533 20.33 -8.40 -9.99
CA TYR A 533 20.67 -7.73 -11.24
C TYR A 533 19.41 -7.45 -12.09
N PHE A 534 18.56 -8.45 -12.26
CA PHE A 534 17.31 -8.30 -13.03
C PHE A 534 16.29 -7.43 -12.30
N HIS A 535 16.18 -7.57 -10.98
CA HIS A 535 15.26 -6.76 -10.19
C HIS A 535 15.64 -5.26 -10.23
N LYS A 536 16.94 -4.95 -10.16
CA LYS A 536 17.43 -3.56 -10.31
C LYS A 536 17.15 -3.01 -11.70
N LYS A 537 17.35 -3.80 -12.77
CA LYS A 537 17.01 -3.39 -14.13
C LYS A 537 15.51 -3.06 -14.27
N LEU A 538 14.65 -3.97 -13.81
CA LEU A 538 13.20 -3.76 -13.80
C LEU A 538 12.85 -2.50 -13.01
N GLY A 539 13.36 -2.36 -11.81
CA GLY A 539 13.09 -1.22 -10.92
C GLY A 539 13.47 0.12 -11.55
N LYS A 540 14.58 0.15 -12.30
CA LYS A 540 15.00 1.36 -13.02
C LYS A 540 14.00 1.74 -14.14
N VAL A 541 13.59 0.80 -14.96
CA VAL A 541 12.59 1.04 -16.00
C VAL A 541 11.26 1.51 -15.39
N MET A 542 10.81 0.84 -14.33
CA MET A 542 9.58 1.19 -13.62
C MET A 542 9.64 2.61 -13.05
N TRP A 543 10.75 2.98 -12.40
CA TRP A 543 10.90 4.31 -11.82
C TRP A 543 10.99 5.41 -12.87
N ASP A 544 11.81 5.21 -13.90
CA ASP A 544 12.10 6.25 -14.90
C ASP A 544 10.91 6.49 -15.84
N LYS A 545 10.17 5.42 -16.26
CA LYS A 545 9.18 5.48 -17.32
C LYS A 545 7.73 5.21 -16.88
N VAL A 546 7.56 4.52 -15.77
CA VAL A 546 6.24 4.09 -15.26
C VAL A 546 5.95 4.68 -13.86
N GLY A 547 6.81 5.56 -13.38
CA GLY A 547 6.75 6.19 -12.04
C GLY A 547 5.74 7.33 -11.93
N MET A 548 6.22 8.52 -11.53
CA MET A 548 5.35 9.65 -11.18
C MET A 548 4.82 10.44 -12.37
N ALA A 549 5.63 10.62 -13.43
CA ALA A 549 5.26 11.32 -14.64
C ALA A 549 5.46 10.37 -15.82
N ARG A 550 4.39 10.12 -16.53
CA ARG A 550 4.30 9.10 -17.59
C ARG A 550 3.96 9.77 -18.90
N ASN A 551 4.45 9.22 -20.00
CA ASN A 551 4.00 9.59 -21.35
C ASN A 551 3.91 8.35 -22.23
N ALA A 552 3.16 8.43 -23.32
CA ALA A 552 2.87 7.28 -24.18
C ALA A 552 4.12 6.64 -24.77
N GLU A 553 5.12 7.43 -25.15
CA GLU A 553 6.38 6.95 -25.71
C GLU A 553 7.18 6.18 -24.67
N GLY A 554 7.41 6.77 -23.48
CA GLY A 554 8.11 6.12 -22.40
C GLY A 554 7.43 4.84 -21.91
N LEU A 555 6.09 4.80 -21.88
CA LEU A 555 5.35 3.59 -21.52
C LEU A 555 5.51 2.47 -22.55
N LYS A 556 5.52 2.79 -23.85
CA LYS A 556 5.78 1.81 -24.92
C LYS A 556 7.21 1.28 -24.86
N GLU A 557 8.18 2.14 -24.62
CA GLU A 557 9.57 1.73 -24.41
C GLU A 557 9.70 0.86 -23.16
N ALA A 558 9.05 1.22 -22.05
CA ALA A 558 9.05 0.42 -20.81
C ALA A 558 8.53 -1.00 -21.06
N ILE A 559 7.41 -1.15 -21.78
CA ILE A 559 6.86 -2.46 -22.14
C ILE A 559 7.90 -3.28 -22.93
N LYS A 560 8.56 -2.67 -23.90
CA LYS A 560 9.60 -3.33 -24.71
C LYS A 560 10.78 -3.77 -23.85
N GLU A 561 11.33 -2.86 -23.04
CA GLU A 561 12.47 -3.14 -22.17
C GLU A 561 12.16 -4.21 -21.12
N ILE A 562 10.97 -4.19 -20.50
CA ILE A 562 10.54 -5.20 -19.53
C ILE A 562 10.47 -6.59 -20.18
N ARG A 563 9.97 -6.69 -21.43
CA ARG A 563 9.98 -7.95 -22.19
C ARG A 563 11.41 -8.46 -22.43
N GLU A 564 12.31 -7.59 -22.86
CA GLU A 564 13.72 -7.93 -23.06
C GLU A 564 14.38 -8.41 -21.75
N ILE A 565 14.12 -7.72 -20.62
CA ILE A 565 14.61 -8.11 -19.30
C ILE A 565 14.04 -9.48 -18.90
N ARG A 566 12.74 -9.74 -19.16
CA ARG A 566 12.11 -11.02 -18.83
C ARG A 566 12.67 -12.17 -19.65
N GLU A 567 12.89 -11.98 -20.96
CA GLU A 567 13.56 -13.00 -21.80
C GLU A 567 14.97 -13.31 -21.33
N ASP A 568 15.73 -12.26 -21.01
CA ASP A 568 17.09 -12.41 -20.47
C ASP A 568 17.07 -13.09 -19.10
N PHE A 569 16.13 -12.74 -18.23
CA PHE A 569 15.95 -13.37 -16.91
C PHE A 569 15.78 -14.89 -17.02
N TRP A 570 14.86 -15.36 -17.82
CA TRP A 570 14.61 -16.79 -17.98
C TRP A 570 15.80 -17.55 -18.58
N LYS A 571 16.59 -16.90 -19.42
CA LYS A 571 17.81 -17.51 -20.02
C LYS A 571 19.01 -17.47 -19.07
N ASN A 572 19.20 -16.37 -18.34
CA ASN A 572 20.49 -16.04 -17.72
C ASN A 572 20.44 -15.84 -16.20
N VAL A 573 19.29 -16.03 -15.54
CA VAL A 573 19.22 -15.93 -14.07
C VAL A 573 20.01 -17.10 -13.44
N LYS A 574 20.83 -16.76 -12.45
CA LYS A 574 21.59 -17.72 -11.65
C LYS A 574 21.08 -17.72 -10.22
N VAL A 575 20.61 -18.86 -9.78
CA VAL A 575 20.17 -19.09 -8.40
C VAL A 575 21.11 -20.09 -7.75
N PRO A 576 21.97 -19.65 -6.84
CA PRO A 576 22.85 -20.56 -6.10
C PRO A 576 22.07 -21.37 -5.04
N GLY A 577 22.66 -22.45 -4.56
CA GLY A 577 22.11 -23.29 -3.52
C GLY A 577 21.27 -24.45 -4.06
N GLU A 578 20.39 -24.97 -3.21
CA GLU A 578 19.61 -26.18 -3.45
C GLU A 578 18.12 -25.93 -3.24
N LEU A 579 17.29 -26.89 -3.64
CA LEU A 579 15.84 -26.89 -3.42
C LEU A 579 15.50 -27.15 -1.95
N THR A 580 16.29 -27.96 -1.28
CA THR A 580 16.11 -28.32 0.12
C THR A 580 16.74 -27.27 1.03
N GLY A 581 16.09 -27.01 2.17
CA GLY A 581 16.56 -26.01 3.12
C GLY A 581 16.27 -24.56 2.70
N MET A 582 16.83 -23.65 3.46
CA MET A 582 16.62 -22.22 3.28
C MET A 582 17.42 -21.69 2.09
N ASN A 583 16.75 -21.13 1.10
CA ASN A 583 17.36 -20.52 -0.07
C ASN A 583 16.68 -19.19 -0.43
N VAL A 584 17.22 -18.10 0.07
CA VAL A 584 16.68 -16.74 -0.13
C VAL A 584 16.75 -16.29 -1.60
N GLU A 585 17.78 -16.72 -2.34
CA GLU A 585 17.91 -16.39 -3.76
C GLU A 585 16.83 -17.08 -4.60
N LEU A 586 16.44 -18.30 -4.23
CA LEU A 586 15.31 -19.00 -4.86
C LEU A 586 13.97 -18.30 -4.59
N GLU A 587 13.75 -17.83 -3.36
CA GLU A 587 12.58 -17.00 -3.01
C GLU A 587 12.52 -15.72 -3.86
N LYS A 588 13.66 -15.03 -3.99
CA LYS A 588 13.76 -13.81 -4.83
C LYS A 588 13.52 -14.12 -6.31
N ALA A 589 14.01 -15.24 -6.84
CA ALA A 589 13.86 -15.60 -8.25
C ALA A 589 12.37 -15.75 -8.62
N GLY A 590 11.61 -16.49 -7.82
CA GLY A 590 10.16 -16.62 -8.03
C GLY A 590 9.44 -15.28 -8.01
N ARG A 591 9.78 -14.42 -7.05
CA ARG A 591 9.22 -13.08 -6.88
C ARG A 591 9.54 -12.16 -8.06
N VAL A 592 10.79 -12.12 -8.51
CA VAL A 592 11.20 -11.27 -9.63
C VAL A 592 10.59 -11.73 -10.93
N ALA A 593 10.42 -13.03 -11.15
CA ALA A 593 9.68 -13.56 -12.29
C ALA A 593 8.23 -13.00 -12.33
N ASP A 594 7.55 -13.00 -11.20
CA ASP A 594 6.19 -12.45 -11.09
C ASP A 594 6.18 -10.91 -11.24
N PHE A 595 7.17 -10.21 -10.72
CA PHE A 595 7.31 -8.75 -10.90
C PHE A 595 7.54 -8.34 -12.35
N LEU A 596 8.27 -9.12 -13.13
CA LEU A 596 8.48 -8.85 -14.56
C LEU A 596 7.18 -8.92 -15.36
N GLU A 597 6.28 -9.84 -14.99
CA GLU A 597 4.94 -9.90 -15.60
C GLU A 597 4.05 -8.74 -15.13
N LEU A 598 3.98 -8.53 -13.82
CA LEU A 598 3.16 -7.46 -13.23
C LEU A 598 3.60 -6.07 -13.68
N GLY A 599 4.92 -5.82 -13.79
CA GLY A 599 5.46 -4.53 -14.25
C GLY A 599 5.04 -4.22 -15.70
N GLU A 600 4.98 -5.23 -16.56
CA GLU A 600 4.47 -5.06 -17.93
C GLU A 600 2.98 -4.76 -17.94
N LEU A 601 2.17 -5.47 -17.14
CA LEU A 601 0.74 -5.18 -17.00
C LEU A 601 0.50 -3.77 -16.45
N PHE A 602 1.30 -3.35 -15.49
CA PHE A 602 1.25 -2.01 -14.92
C PHE A 602 1.48 -0.93 -15.98
N ALA A 603 2.53 -1.09 -16.81
CA ALA A 603 2.83 -0.17 -17.90
C ALA A 603 1.73 -0.18 -18.99
N LYS A 604 1.15 -1.34 -19.27
CA LYS A 604 0.05 -1.52 -20.20
C LYS A 604 -1.22 -0.79 -19.74
N ASP A 605 -1.62 -0.97 -18.49
CA ASP A 605 -2.78 -0.29 -17.91
C ASP A 605 -2.58 1.25 -17.91
N ALA A 606 -1.37 1.71 -17.57
CA ALA A 606 -1.03 3.13 -17.61
C ALA A 606 -1.10 3.70 -19.04
N LEU A 607 -0.73 2.92 -20.06
CA LEU A 607 -0.81 3.33 -21.46
C LEU A 607 -2.25 3.43 -21.96
N GLU A 608 -3.13 2.50 -21.56
CA GLU A 608 -4.54 2.46 -21.94
C GLU A 608 -5.38 3.59 -21.30
N ARG A 609 -4.98 4.08 -20.13
CA ARG A 609 -5.70 5.12 -19.39
C ARG A 609 -5.25 6.52 -19.83
N ASN A 610 -5.94 7.10 -20.80
CA ASN A 610 -5.62 8.39 -21.40
C ASN A 610 -6.23 9.57 -20.61
N GLU A 611 -5.85 9.68 -19.35
CA GLU A 611 -6.19 10.78 -18.43
C GLU A 611 -5.08 10.94 -17.40
N SER A 612 -5.18 11.96 -16.56
CA SER A 612 -4.40 12.06 -15.32
C SER A 612 -5.33 12.14 -14.12
N CYS A 613 -5.12 11.24 -13.17
CA CYS A 613 -5.88 11.19 -11.92
C CYS A 613 -4.99 10.65 -10.79
N GLY A 614 -4.94 11.34 -9.66
CA GLY A 614 -4.18 10.94 -8.48
C GLY A 614 -2.73 10.55 -8.76
N GLY A 615 -2.40 9.30 -8.44
CA GLY A 615 -1.07 8.73 -8.67
C GLY A 615 -0.77 8.38 -10.14
N HIS A 616 -1.78 8.34 -11.01
CA HIS A 616 -1.61 8.16 -12.44
C HIS A 616 -1.55 9.53 -13.13
N PHE A 617 -0.36 9.97 -13.50
CA PHE A 617 -0.14 11.24 -14.19
C PHE A 617 0.49 11.01 -15.56
N ARG A 618 -0.25 11.42 -16.59
CA ARG A 618 0.16 11.41 -18.00
C ARG A 618 0.50 12.84 -18.43
N GLU A 619 1.73 13.06 -18.86
CA GLU A 619 2.22 14.40 -19.28
C GLU A 619 1.37 15.00 -20.41
N GLU A 620 0.75 14.17 -21.24
CA GLU A 620 -0.15 14.60 -22.31
C GLU A 620 -1.52 15.09 -21.81
N TYR A 621 -1.89 14.74 -20.57
CA TYR A 621 -3.21 15.03 -19.99
C TYR A 621 -3.08 15.88 -18.74
N GLN A 622 -2.76 17.15 -18.93
CA GLN A 622 -2.68 18.17 -17.88
C GLN A 622 -3.45 19.41 -18.27
N THR A 623 -3.90 20.15 -17.24
CA THR A 623 -4.44 21.50 -17.44
C THR A 623 -3.33 22.47 -17.90
N PRO A 624 -3.67 23.64 -18.44
CA PRO A 624 -2.65 24.66 -18.78
C PRO A 624 -1.74 25.05 -17.60
N ASP A 625 -2.24 24.89 -16.39
CA ASP A 625 -1.50 25.17 -15.16
C ASP A 625 -0.64 23.98 -14.66
N GLY A 626 -0.62 22.86 -15.38
CA GLY A 626 0.16 21.66 -15.03
C GLY A 626 -0.50 20.76 -13.95
N GLU A 627 -1.80 20.92 -13.68
CA GLU A 627 -2.56 20.04 -12.83
C GLU A 627 -3.07 18.81 -13.60
N ALA A 628 -3.39 17.72 -12.88
CA ALA A 628 -3.95 16.52 -13.49
C ALA A 628 -5.29 16.79 -14.18
N LEU A 629 -5.40 16.41 -15.44
CA LEU A 629 -6.61 16.51 -16.24
C LEU A 629 -7.34 15.17 -16.28
N ARG A 630 -8.42 15.07 -15.53
CA ARG A 630 -9.28 13.89 -15.44
C ARG A 630 -10.31 13.89 -16.58
N ASP A 631 -10.63 12.74 -17.08
CA ASP A 631 -11.70 12.54 -18.08
C ASP A 631 -12.81 11.64 -17.51
N ASP A 632 -13.80 12.24 -16.89
CA ASP A 632 -14.90 11.55 -16.25
C ASP A 632 -15.93 10.95 -17.22
N VAL A 633 -15.88 11.32 -18.49
CA VAL A 633 -16.77 10.77 -19.53
C VAL A 633 -16.28 9.41 -20.01
N ASN A 634 -14.97 9.30 -20.25
CA ASN A 634 -14.38 8.11 -20.87
C ASN A 634 -13.72 7.16 -19.88
N TYR A 635 -13.29 7.66 -18.69
CA TYR A 635 -12.45 6.89 -17.76
C TYR A 635 -13.04 6.75 -16.33
N ALA A 636 -14.32 7.10 -16.11
CA ALA A 636 -15.00 6.82 -14.84
C ALA A 636 -15.32 5.33 -14.71
N TYR A 637 -14.29 4.50 -14.64
CA TYR A 637 -14.41 3.05 -14.48
C TYR A 637 -13.22 2.44 -13.73
N VAL A 638 -13.46 1.25 -13.17
CA VAL A 638 -12.40 0.34 -12.72
C VAL A 638 -11.99 -0.51 -13.93
N ALA A 639 -10.70 -0.45 -14.31
CA ALA A 639 -10.14 -1.33 -15.33
C ALA A 639 -9.73 -2.65 -14.67
N ALA A 640 -10.39 -3.75 -15.00
CA ALA A 640 -10.07 -5.08 -14.51
C ALA A 640 -9.51 -5.95 -15.64
N TRP A 641 -8.34 -6.50 -15.42
CA TRP A 641 -7.61 -7.32 -16.38
C TRP A 641 -7.77 -8.79 -16.08
N GLN A 642 -8.15 -9.56 -17.09
CA GLN A 642 -8.27 -11.03 -17.03
C GLN A 642 -7.06 -11.64 -17.72
N TYR A 643 -6.36 -12.53 -17.03
CA TYR A 643 -5.25 -13.28 -17.62
C TYR A 643 -5.78 -14.32 -18.62
N THR A 644 -5.23 -14.33 -19.83
CA THR A 644 -5.62 -15.24 -20.92
C THR A 644 -4.51 -16.20 -21.34
N GLY A 645 -3.31 -16.05 -20.73
CA GLY A 645 -2.19 -16.97 -20.95
C GLY A 645 -2.40 -18.33 -20.28
N ASN A 646 -1.45 -19.23 -20.45
CA ASN A 646 -1.48 -20.52 -19.80
C ASN A 646 -1.06 -20.40 -18.31
N PRO A 647 -1.96 -20.62 -17.35
CA PRO A 647 -1.66 -20.48 -15.93
C PRO A 647 -0.64 -21.52 -15.42
N ASN A 648 -0.42 -22.59 -16.19
CA ASN A 648 0.41 -23.73 -15.82
C ASN A 648 1.79 -23.70 -16.47
N GLU A 649 2.19 -22.60 -17.12
CA GLU A 649 3.53 -22.45 -17.65
C GLU A 649 4.59 -22.36 -16.56
N VAL A 650 5.65 -23.14 -16.72
CA VAL A 650 6.83 -23.12 -15.84
C VAL A 650 7.73 -21.95 -16.20
N VAL A 651 8.12 -21.86 -17.48
CA VAL A 651 8.86 -20.74 -18.07
C VAL A 651 7.86 -19.82 -18.76
N ASN A 652 7.79 -18.60 -18.30
CA ASN A 652 6.71 -17.74 -18.67
C ASN A 652 6.93 -16.98 -19.99
N THR A 653 6.01 -17.19 -20.92
CA THR A 653 5.90 -16.45 -22.19
C THR A 653 4.83 -15.35 -22.15
N TYR A 654 4.42 -14.93 -20.96
CA TYR A 654 3.38 -13.94 -20.73
C TYR A 654 3.49 -12.69 -21.61
N ASN A 655 2.37 -12.26 -22.16
CA ASN A 655 2.24 -11.06 -22.96
C ASN A 655 0.95 -10.32 -22.59
N PRO A 656 0.99 -9.14 -21.94
CA PRO A 656 -0.21 -8.41 -21.51
C PRO A 656 -1.13 -8.02 -22.66
N SER A 657 -0.67 -8.01 -23.92
CA SER A 657 -1.55 -7.75 -25.06
C SER A 657 -2.59 -8.86 -25.27
N GLU A 658 -2.40 -10.03 -24.68
CA GLU A 658 -3.35 -11.15 -24.67
C GLU A 658 -4.37 -11.05 -23.54
N GLU A 659 -4.20 -10.15 -22.58
CA GLU A 659 -5.14 -9.97 -21.48
C GLU A 659 -6.39 -9.22 -21.93
N ILE A 660 -7.53 -9.64 -21.39
CA ILE A 660 -8.81 -9.01 -21.62
C ILE A 660 -9.08 -7.96 -20.55
N MET A 661 -9.31 -6.72 -20.95
CA MET A 661 -9.73 -5.65 -20.05
C MET A 661 -11.26 -5.59 -19.94
N HIS A 662 -11.77 -5.71 -18.72
CA HIS A 662 -13.15 -5.45 -18.38
C HIS A 662 -13.28 -4.09 -17.71
N LYS A 663 -14.34 -3.35 -18.05
CA LYS A 663 -14.60 -2.03 -17.46
C LYS A 663 -15.82 -2.11 -16.55
N GLU A 664 -15.62 -1.84 -15.27
CA GLU A 664 -16.70 -1.64 -14.33
C GLU A 664 -17.01 -0.15 -14.26
N ALA A 665 -18.18 0.27 -14.75
CA ALA A 665 -18.60 1.66 -14.73
C ALA A 665 -18.77 2.16 -13.27
N LEU A 666 -18.26 3.36 -13.00
CA LEU A 666 -18.47 4.07 -11.75
C LEU A 666 -19.54 5.12 -11.95
N GLU A 667 -20.60 5.06 -11.14
CA GLU A 667 -21.71 6.01 -11.15
C GLU A 667 -21.74 6.77 -9.83
N PHE A 668 -21.32 8.03 -9.87
CA PHE A 668 -21.31 8.89 -8.68
C PHE A 668 -22.67 9.57 -8.54
N LYS A 669 -23.53 9.02 -7.69
CA LYS A 669 -24.92 9.50 -7.46
C LYS A 669 -25.04 10.39 -6.23
N ASP A 670 -24.18 10.19 -5.23
CA ASP A 670 -24.27 10.82 -3.92
C ASP A 670 -23.28 11.99 -3.73
N ILE A 671 -22.42 12.24 -4.73
CA ILE A 671 -21.45 13.34 -4.71
C ILE A 671 -21.39 14.06 -6.06
N GLU A 672 -21.07 15.35 -6.00
CA GLU A 672 -20.82 16.16 -7.20
C GLU A 672 -19.37 16.00 -7.65
N LEU A 673 -19.15 15.72 -8.92
CA LEU A 673 -17.80 15.65 -9.53
C LEU A 673 -17.19 17.05 -9.60
N LYS A 674 -16.07 17.26 -8.94
CA LYS A 674 -15.34 18.52 -8.93
C LYS A 674 -13.88 18.29 -9.30
N GLN A 675 -13.30 19.18 -10.07
CA GLN A 675 -11.86 19.19 -10.28
C GLN A 675 -11.16 19.45 -8.94
N ARG A 676 -10.15 18.66 -8.63
CA ARG A 676 -9.25 18.96 -7.49
C ARG A 676 -8.43 20.20 -7.85
N SER A 677 -8.40 21.17 -6.95
CA SER A 677 -7.52 22.33 -7.04
C SER A 677 -6.92 22.62 -5.68
N TYR A 678 -5.65 22.87 -5.65
CA TYR A 678 -4.89 23.20 -4.45
C TYR A 678 -4.20 24.55 -4.55
N LYS A 679 -4.46 25.27 -5.67
CA LYS A 679 -3.99 26.64 -5.95
C LYS A 679 -4.86 27.68 -5.31
#